data_5c57499044b3e62da69cb563cd23a8b2
#
_entry.id   5c57499044b3e62da69cb563cd23a8b2
#
_cell.length_a   1.000
_cell.length_b   1.000
_cell.length_c   1.000
_cell.angle_alpha   90.00
_cell.angle_beta   90.00
_cell.angle_gamma   90.00
#
_symmetry.space_group_name_H-M   'P 1'
#
loop_
_entity.id
_entity.type
_entity.pdbx_description
1 polymer ?
#
loop_
_entity_poly.entity_id
_entity_poly.type
_entity_poly.pdbx_seq_one_letter_code
_entity_poly.pdbx_strand_id
1 'polypeptide(L)'
;MKTILATARKELNSYFSSPLALIFVGVFLVATLFSFFWVNTFFARGIADVRLMFSSMPVLLIFLVAALTMRQWSEEQRSGTLEMLLTLPVQPLRLVIGKFLAVITLVIVALALTLPLVFTVSLLGNLDFGPVVGGYLAAILLAGSYAAIGLYVSSRTDNQIVALIVTVLICGLFYVVGNSTVTGLFSANVADILRNIGTGSRFESIERGVIDFRDLVYYLSLSAVFLTLNTLALDRKRWSTGKRTASYRRNMNLTSGLLAANLLVLNVWVTPLQGLRADLTEQHEYTLSQATLDLIGNLQEPLTIRAYISEKTHPLLSPLIPQVRDMLREYQIASGGKIKADVVDPASDASIEEEAGRTYGIQPTPLQVSGRYEASVINAYFDILVRYGDQNVVLHFSDLIQVEQQNDGNVNVSFRNLEYDLTRSIKKVAYGFQSIDSVFASFKDPIKLYLVVTPNTLPQTYQDAPSAMQKVANDLARHSGGKLSVQEVNPDDPNATITRQQLSQQFNLNATQVSFFSNDTYYLNMLLVVGNKGQLVYPQNDFSEANVRAALESALKRNASGFLKVVGVWSPQPQQDAYGQSQGSLESYQMISQQLQRDYTVKSVDLTTGQVPPDVDVLLLIGPTNMTQKDLYAIDQYLMSGGSVVVAGGNFSMASTQTGGLGVQQVQGGVSDLLASYGITVGMSLVMDPQNEPFPTQVARKVNGLTVNEIQAVNYPFFVDVRSGQMDSSSPIVNSLTAVTLNWASPVELDAAKNAGRKTSVLMSSTSQAWLRTNTDIQPDYETYPDLGFAAEGERKAYPLAVSVQGVFQSYFKDKTSPLLEAPTAQAEQSGAAATATPQVIRPTSALQQSPDTARLVVIGSSEFLNDNIMQLSSRLNANGYQNSLQLAQNSVDWSVEDLDLLGIRARGTTTHTLKPLTESDRTMWEVINYVVALVALIGIGIIWRTRQRSEVPMELVGAVADTTDQA
;
A
#
# COMPACT_ATOMS: atom_id res chain seq x y z
N MET A 1 3.88 49.02 -10.99
CA MET A 1 4.32 48.28 -9.78
C MET A 1 4.30 49.11 -8.50
N LYS A 2 4.91 50.32 -8.44
CA LYS A 2 4.97 51.15 -7.22
C LYS A 2 3.59 51.46 -6.61
N THR A 3 2.57 51.78 -7.41
CA THR A 3 1.19 52.08 -6.94
C THR A 3 0.49 50.84 -6.32
N ILE A 4 0.67 49.65 -6.93
CA ILE A 4 0.09 48.37 -6.39
C ILE A 4 0.66 48.09 -5.00
N LEU A 5 2.00 48.17 -4.86
CA LEU A 5 2.66 47.95 -3.59
C LEU A 5 2.30 49.02 -2.54
N ALA A 6 2.18 50.29 -2.95
CA ALA A 6 1.76 51.36 -2.06
C ALA A 6 0.33 51.12 -1.53
N THR A 7 -0.60 50.73 -2.40
CA THR A 7 -1.99 50.36 -2.00
C THR A 7 -1.96 49.16 -1.07
N ALA A 8 -1.26 48.08 -1.42
CA ALA A 8 -1.16 46.90 -0.57
C ALA A 8 -0.58 47.22 0.81
N ARG A 9 0.50 48.03 0.86
CA ARG A 9 1.13 48.45 2.12
C ARG A 9 0.19 49.32 2.97
N LYS A 10 -0.56 50.22 2.33
CA LYS A 10 -1.56 51.03 3.04
C LYS A 10 -2.63 50.14 3.68
N GLU A 11 -3.21 49.20 2.93
CA GLU A 11 -4.24 48.30 3.44
C GLU A 11 -3.72 47.36 4.54
N LEU A 12 -2.54 46.78 4.36
CA LEU A 12 -1.89 45.96 5.39
C LEU A 12 -1.63 46.79 6.68
N ASN A 13 -1.13 48.00 6.53
CA ASN A 13 -0.97 48.88 7.69
C ASN A 13 -2.32 49.14 8.37
N SER A 14 -3.40 49.38 7.65
CA SER A 14 -4.72 49.55 8.19
C SER A 14 -5.21 48.33 8.98
N TYR A 15 -4.96 47.09 8.51
CA TYR A 15 -5.28 45.87 9.23
C TYR A 15 -4.51 45.75 10.55
N PHE A 16 -3.23 46.11 10.57
CA PHE A 16 -2.38 46.04 11.77
C PHE A 16 -2.47 47.28 12.66
N SER A 17 -3.07 48.40 12.20
CA SER A 17 -3.37 49.56 13.04
C SER A 17 -4.77 49.41 13.74
N SER A 18 -5.58 48.46 13.30
CA SER A 18 -6.88 48.10 13.91
C SER A 18 -6.77 46.71 14.60
N PRO A 19 -7.67 46.41 15.54
CA PRO A 19 -7.68 45.04 16.14
C PRO A 19 -8.07 43.94 15.15
N LEU A 20 -8.40 44.27 13.89
CA LEU A 20 -8.92 43.32 12.89
C LEU A 20 -7.93 42.18 12.57
N ALA A 21 -6.65 42.50 12.39
CA ALA A 21 -5.63 41.49 12.12
C ALA A 21 -5.47 40.54 13.32
N LEU A 22 -5.51 41.06 14.54
CA LEU A 22 -5.43 40.28 15.77
C LEU A 22 -6.64 39.33 15.90
N ILE A 23 -7.86 39.85 15.68
CA ILE A 23 -9.10 39.08 15.77
C ILE A 23 -9.08 37.98 14.65
N PHE A 24 -8.72 38.34 13.40
CA PHE A 24 -8.69 37.42 12.29
C PHE A 24 -7.72 36.26 12.54
N VAL A 25 -6.45 36.57 12.87
CA VAL A 25 -5.43 35.55 13.11
C VAL A 25 -5.78 34.74 14.36
N GLY A 26 -6.31 35.38 15.41
CA GLY A 26 -6.73 34.70 16.64
C GLY A 26 -7.84 33.69 16.41
N VAL A 27 -8.91 34.10 15.74
CA VAL A 27 -10.02 33.20 15.43
C VAL A 27 -9.57 32.09 14.48
N PHE A 28 -8.73 32.42 13.48
CA PHE A 28 -8.20 31.43 12.54
C PHE A 28 -7.37 30.36 13.27
N LEU A 29 -6.40 30.75 14.09
CA LEU A 29 -5.54 29.81 14.80
C LEU A 29 -6.34 28.95 15.79
N VAL A 30 -7.19 29.58 16.62
CA VAL A 30 -8.00 28.84 17.60
C VAL A 30 -8.93 27.87 16.91
N ALA A 31 -9.64 28.29 15.85
CA ALA A 31 -10.57 27.42 15.11
C ALA A 31 -9.83 26.28 14.41
N THR A 32 -8.63 26.53 13.85
CA THR A 32 -7.81 25.50 13.21
C THR A 32 -7.30 24.46 14.22
N LEU A 33 -6.74 24.91 15.36
CA LEU A 33 -6.27 24.01 16.41
C LEU A 33 -7.41 23.22 17.03
N PHE A 34 -8.54 23.86 17.32
CA PHE A 34 -9.73 23.21 17.85
C PHE A 34 -10.28 22.16 16.86
N SER A 35 -10.38 22.51 15.58
CA SER A 35 -10.80 21.56 14.55
C SER A 35 -9.85 20.37 14.46
N PHE A 36 -8.53 20.59 14.51
CA PHE A 36 -7.53 19.55 14.39
C PHE A 36 -7.53 18.58 15.57
N PHE A 37 -7.47 19.10 16.81
CA PHE A 37 -7.35 18.25 17.99
C PHE A 37 -8.69 17.66 18.46
N TRP A 38 -9.79 18.44 18.40
CA TRP A 38 -11.08 18.05 19.00
C TRP A 38 -12.11 17.57 18.01
N VAL A 39 -12.30 18.25 16.87
CA VAL A 39 -13.29 17.85 15.87
C VAL A 39 -12.78 16.64 15.09
N ASN A 40 -11.54 16.69 14.61
CA ASN A 40 -10.92 15.64 13.83
C ASN A 40 -10.18 14.59 14.68
N THR A 41 -10.17 14.74 16.02
CA THR A 41 -9.65 13.78 17.00
C THR A 41 -8.26 13.22 16.65
N PHE A 42 -7.29 14.11 16.33
CA PHE A 42 -5.96 13.76 15.83
C PHE A 42 -5.26 12.65 16.64
N PHE A 43 -5.21 12.79 17.99
CA PHE A 43 -4.52 11.80 18.83
C PHE A 43 -5.24 10.46 18.91
N ALA A 44 -6.57 10.41 18.74
CA ALA A 44 -7.32 9.17 18.77
C ALA A 44 -7.10 8.33 17.50
N ARG A 45 -6.80 9.00 16.38
CA ARG A 45 -6.49 8.31 15.10
C ARG A 45 -5.10 7.69 15.09
N GLY A 46 -4.16 8.18 15.89
CA GLY A 46 -2.81 7.61 15.98
C GLY A 46 -1.94 7.75 14.72
N ILE A 47 -2.32 8.62 13.77
CA ILE A 47 -1.65 8.79 12.48
C ILE A 47 -1.04 10.19 12.39
N ALA A 48 0.22 10.30 11.93
CA ALA A 48 0.92 11.57 11.70
C ALA A 48 0.47 12.19 10.37
N ASP A 49 -0.76 12.70 10.32
CA ASP A 49 -1.37 13.27 9.13
C ASP A 49 -1.92 14.68 9.41
N VAL A 50 -1.47 15.66 8.61
CA VAL A 50 -1.93 17.06 8.71
C VAL A 50 -3.08 17.37 7.74
N ARG A 51 -3.51 16.43 6.87
CA ARG A 51 -4.68 16.63 6.00
C ARG A 51 -5.93 16.97 6.79
N LEU A 52 -6.03 16.45 8.02
CA LEU A 52 -7.09 16.78 8.97
C LEU A 52 -7.20 18.29 9.28
N MET A 53 -6.07 19.01 9.28
CA MET A 53 -6.06 20.47 9.43
C MET A 53 -6.63 21.15 8.19
N PHE A 54 -6.26 20.67 7.00
CA PHE A 54 -6.68 21.26 5.75
C PHE A 54 -8.15 20.96 5.40
N SER A 55 -8.70 19.82 5.80
CA SER A 55 -10.10 19.45 5.54
C SER A 55 -11.13 20.47 6.04
N SER A 56 -10.84 21.17 7.13
CA SER A 56 -11.69 22.24 7.69
C SER A 56 -11.40 23.63 7.09
N MET A 57 -10.27 23.81 6.39
CA MET A 57 -9.83 25.11 5.85
C MET A 57 -10.84 25.74 4.89
N PRO A 58 -11.50 25.02 3.96
CA PRO A 58 -12.45 25.64 3.04
C PRO A 58 -13.57 26.39 3.78
N VAL A 59 -14.14 25.77 4.80
CA VAL A 59 -15.22 26.36 5.59
C VAL A 59 -14.71 27.56 6.39
N LEU A 60 -13.56 27.42 7.06
CA LEU A 60 -12.96 28.53 7.82
C LEU A 60 -12.64 29.72 6.92
N LEU A 61 -12.08 29.49 5.72
CA LEU A 61 -11.73 30.54 4.78
C LEU A 61 -12.94 31.25 4.17
N ILE A 62 -14.10 30.56 3.97
CA ILE A 62 -15.34 31.20 3.52
C ILE A 62 -15.70 32.35 4.46
N PHE A 63 -15.78 32.09 5.76
CA PHE A 63 -16.20 33.10 6.75
C PHE A 63 -15.12 34.15 6.97
N LEU A 64 -13.89 33.76 7.14
CA LEU A 64 -12.79 34.62 7.52
C LEU A 64 -12.36 35.54 6.39
N VAL A 65 -12.27 35.03 5.14
CA VAL A 65 -11.94 35.88 3.98
C VAL A 65 -13.08 36.82 3.65
N ALA A 66 -14.34 36.36 3.82
CA ALA A 66 -15.52 37.24 3.65
C ALA A 66 -15.47 38.39 4.66
N ALA A 67 -15.10 38.14 5.91
CA ALA A 67 -14.97 39.20 6.95
C ALA A 67 -13.83 40.19 6.64
N LEU A 68 -12.69 39.72 6.04
CA LEU A 68 -11.64 40.63 5.62
C LEU A 68 -12.01 41.51 4.44
N THR A 69 -12.78 40.96 3.50
CA THR A 69 -13.10 41.63 2.23
C THR A 69 -14.33 42.50 2.31
N MET A 70 -15.26 42.25 3.28
CA MET A 70 -16.54 42.95 3.40
C MET A 70 -16.39 44.45 3.44
N ARG A 71 -15.38 45.00 4.12
CA ARG A 71 -15.17 46.43 4.33
C ARG A 71 -14.30 47.10 3.28
N GLN A 72 -13.65 46.39 2.42
CA GLN A 72 -12.59 46.90 1.51
C GLN A 72 -13.08 48.01 0.54
N TRP A 73 -14.26 47.88 0.03
CA TRP A 73 -14.88 48.87 -0.84
C TRP A 73 -16.14 49.48 -0.22
N SER A 74 -16.90 48.72 0.54
CA SER A 74 -18.14 49.19 1.15
C SER A 74 -17.90 50.29 2.18
N GLU A 75 -16.84 50.24 2.96
CA GLU A 75 -16.45 51.29 3.89
C GLU A 75 -16.02 52.56 3.17
N GLU A 76 -15.19 52.48 2.15
CA GLU A 76 -14.77 53.59 1.30
C GLU A 76 -15.97 54.23 0.58
N GLN A 77 -16.93 53.40 0.16
CA GLN A 77 -18.19 53.92 -0.45
C GLN A 77 -19.04 54.63 0.57
N ARG A 78 -19.20 54.08 1.79
CA ARG A 78 -19.99 54.66 2.86
C ARG A 78 -19.40 55.96 3.39
N SER A 79 -18.06 56.07 3.45
CA SER A 79 -17.33 57.24 3.89
C SER A 79 -17.14 58.34 2.83
N GLY A 80 -17.54 58.07 1.59
CA GLY A 80 -17.32 59.00 0.44
C GLY A 80 -15.86 59.03 -0.08
N THR A 81 -14.94 58.32 0.53
CA THR A 81 -13.53 58.29 0.10
C THR A 81 -13.28 57.54 -1.24
N LEU A 82 -14.25 56.70 -1.64
CA LEU A 82 -14.17 56.01 -2.91
C LEU A 82 -14.18 56.97 -4.10
N GLU A 83 -14.96 58.05 -4.05
CA GLU A 83 -15.02 59.07 -5.09
C GLU A 83 -13.67 59.76 -5.27
N MET A 84 -13.05 60.12 -4.16
CA MET A 84 -11.73 60.70 -4.13
C MET A 84 -10.67 59.75 -4.72
N LEU A 85 -10.71 58.47 -4.35
CA LEU A 85 -9.81 57.46 -4.93
C LEU A 85 -9.95 57.25 -6.43
N LEU A 86 -11.22 57.31 -6.92
CA LEU A 86 -11.51 57.15 -8.33
C LEU A 86 -11.21 58.39 -9.19
N THR A 87 -11.01 59.59 -8.61
CA THR A 87 -10.54 60.77 -9.29
C THR A 87 -9.01 60.85 -9.44
N LEU A 88 -8.27 60.06 -8.68
CA LEU A 88 -6.81 59.95 -8.82
C LEU A 88 -6.44 59.45 -10.22
N PRO A 89 -5.24 59.87 -10.77
CA PRO A 89 -4.75 59.40 -12.08
C PRO A 89 -4.18 57.98 -11.97
N VAL A 90 -4.94 57.05 -11.42
CA VAL A 90 -4.56 55.65 -11.20
C VAL A 90 -5.60 54.74 -11.87
N GLN A 91 -5.14 53.70 -12.55
CA GLN A 91 -6.00 52.69 -13.14
C GLN A 91 -6.70 51.90 -12.03
N PRO A 92 -8.04 51.71 -12.02
CA PRO A 92 -8.77 50.96 -11.00
C PRO A 92 -8.22 49.52 -10.79
N LEU A 93 -7.76 48.86 -11.87
CA LEU A 93 -7.14 47.56 -11.80
C LEU A 93 -5.95 47.53 -10.80
N ARG A 94 -5.14 48.61 -10.76
CA ARG A 94 -3.98 48.64 -9.82
C ARG A 94 -4.42 48.76 -8.37
N LEU A 95 -5.53 49.42 -8.10
CA LEU A 95 -6.12 49.52 -6.75
C LEU A 95 -6.72 48.18 -6.33
N VAL A 96 -7.46 47.55 -7.25
CA VAL A 96 -8.05 46.20 -7.02
C VAL A 96 -6.96 45.16 -6.70
N ILE A 97 -5.89 45.09 -7.52
CA ILE A 97 -4.77 44.18 -7.29
C ILE A 97 -4.08 44.51 -5.97
N GLY A 98 -3.90 45.80 -5.63
CA GLY A 98 -3.28 46.20 -4.37
C GLY A 98 -4.07 45.74 -3.14
N LYS A 99 -5.38 45.89 -3.14
CA LYS A 99 -6.27 45.41 -2.07
C LYS A 99 -6.31 43.88 -2.02
N PHE A 100 -6.38 43.21 -3.17
CA PHE A 100 -6.28 41.76 -3.27
C PHE A 100 -4.99 41.21 -2.65
N LEU A 101 -3.83 41.79 -2.98
CA LEU A 101 -2.55 41.39 -2.41
C LEU A 101 -2.47 41.60 -0.90
N ALA A 102 -3.09 42.66 -0.37
CA ALA A 102 -3.14 42.90 1.06
C ALA A 102 -3.89 41.79 1.80
N VAL A 103 -5.05 41.39 1.28
CA VAL A 103 -5.87 40.29 1.86
C VAL A 103 -5.08 38.98 1.83
N ILE A 104 -4.52 38.62 0.66
CA ILE A 104 -3.75 37.38 0.51
C ILE A 104 -2.51 37.36 1.41
N THR A 105 -1.81 38.47 1.54
CA THR A 105 -0.65 38.56 2.45
C THR A 105 -1.05 38.27 3.88
N LEU A 106 -2.18 38.81 4.37
CA LEU A 106 -2.65 38.52 5.72
C LEU A 106 -3.05 37.06 5.91
N VAL A 107 -3.68 36.44 4.90
CA VAL A 107 -4.01 35.00 4.92
C VAL A 107 -2.73 34.15 4.93
N ILE A 108 -1.72 34.48 4.11
CA ILE A 108 -0.42 33.78 4.11
C ILE A 108 0.25 33.89 5.48
N VAL A 109 0.20 35.06 6.14
CA VAL A 109 0.72 35.22 7.50
C VAL A 109 -0.02 34.31 8.48
N ALA A 110 -1.35 34.26 8.41
CA ALA A 110 -2.15 33.38 9.27
C ALA A 110 -1.84 31.90 9.04
N LEU A 111 -1.71 31.47 7.76
CA LEU A 111 -1.30 30.11 7.40
C LEU A 111 0.13 29.79 7.87
N ALA A 112 1.08 30.72 7.74
CA ALA A 112 2.44 30.52 8.22
C ALA A 112 2.50 30.32 9.75
N LEU A 113 1.58 30.88 10.50
CA LEU A 113 1.48 30.71 11.95
C LEU A 113 0.90 29.34 12.36
N THR A 114 0.41 28.52 11.42
CA THR A 114 0.05 27.11 11.66
C THR A 114 1.21 26.14 11.44
N LEU A 115 2.35 26.58 10.89
CA LEU A 115 3.55 25.73 10.69
C LEU A 115 4.06 25.05 11.97
N PRO A 116 4.01 25.67 13.18
CA PRO A 116 4.37 24.97 14.41
C PRO A 116 3.58 23.68 14.65
N LEU A 117 2.32 23.61 14.24
CA LEU A 117 1.52 22.38 14.31
C LEU A 117 2.09 21.28 13.40
N VAL A 118 2.46 21.64 12.16
CA VAL A 118 3.11 20.71 11.23
C VAL A 118 4.41 20.17 11.80
N PHE A 119 5.21 21.07 12.41
CA PHE A 119 6.45 20.70 13.08
C PHE A 119 6.20 19.76 14.27
N THR A 120 5.16 20.01 15.06
CA THR A 120 4.75 19.11 16.16
C THR A 120 4.42 17.71 15.62
N VAL A 121 3.62 17.63 14.57
CA VAL A 121 3.26 16.33 13.98
C VAL A 121 4.50 15.59 13.44
N SER A 122 5.44 16.31 12.81
CA SER A 122 6.69 15.70 12.30
C SER A 122 7.63 15.17 13.40
N LEU A 123 7.56 15.73 14.61
CA LEU A 123 8.30 15.21 15.78
C LEU A 123 7.65 13.96 16.37
N LEU A 124 6.34 13.88 16.27
CA LEU A 124 5.54 12.79 16.85
C LEU A 124 5.46 11.56 15.94
N GLY A 125 5.71 11.70 14.65
CA GLY A 125 5.66 10.60 13.71
C GLY A 125 6.34 10.93 12.37
N ASN A 126 6.40 9.96 11.46
CA ASN A 126 6.90 10.19 10.11
C ASN A 126 5.81 10.91 9.29
N LEU A 127 6.02 12.18 8.94
CA LEU A 127 5.04 13.01 8.24
C LEU A 127 5.36 13.08 6.75
N ASP A 128 4.39 12.74 5.89
CA ASP A 128 4.48 13.02 4.46
C ASP A 128 4.35 14.53 4.19
N PHE A 129 5.40 15.14 3.61
CA PHE A 129 5.43 16.55 3.27
C PHE A 129 4.71 16.90 1.97
N GLY A 130 4.37 15.92 1.11
CA GLY A 130 3.61 16.15 -0.11
C GLY A 130 2.24 16.79 0.15
N PRO A 131 1.38 16.16 0.97
CA PRO A 131 0.10 16.73 1.40
C PRO A 131 0.24 18.05 2.18
N VAL A 132 1.36 18.25 2.92
CA VAL A 132 1.62 19.52 3.60
C VAL A 132 1.75 20.65 2.59
N VAL A 133 2.65 20.49 1.60
CA VAL A 133 2.90 21.52 0.57
C VAL A 133 1.64 21.72 -0.28
N GLY A 134 0.98 20.63 -0.68
CA GLY A 134 -0.28 20.65 -1.42
C GLY A 134 -1.37 21.41 -0.67
N GLY A 135 -1.57 21.10 0.62
CA GLY A 135 -2.60 21.72 1.46
C GLY A 135 -2.40 23.22 1.64
N TYR A 136 -1.17 23.69 1.91
CA TYR A 136 -0.88 25.13 1.97
C TYR A 136 -1.10 25.82 0.62
N LEU A 137 -0.68 25.21 -0.49
CA LEU A 137 -0.90 25.75 -1.83
C LEU A 137 -2.40 25.85 -2.13
N ALA A 138 -3.15 24.79 -1.85
CA ALA A 138 -4.60 24.75 -2.02
C ALA A 138 -5.30 25.84 -1.20
N ALA A 139 -4.90 26.02 0.07
CA ALA A 139 -5.47 27.04 0.96
C ALA A 139 -5.20 28.46 0.43
N ILE A 140 -4.00 28.74 -0.10
CA ILE A 140 -3.65 30.03 -0.69
C ILE A 140 -4.47 30.31 -1.97
N LEU A 141 -4.59 29.33 -2.85
CA LEU A 141 -5.35 29.44 -4.10
C LEU A 141 -6.85 29.63 -3.84
N LEU A 142 -7.40 28.86 -2.91
CA LEU A 142 -8.79 28.96 -2.50
C LEU A 142 -9.08 30.32 -1.86
N ALA A 143 -8.23 30.77 -0.93
CA ALA A 143 -8.34 32.09 -0.30
C ALA A 143 -8.24 33.22 -1.34
N GLY A 144 -7.40 33.06 -2.36
CA GLY A 144 -7.32 33.98 -3.49
C GLY A 144 -8.64 34.11 -4.24
N SER A 145 -9.26 32.98 -4.56
CA SER A 145 -10.56 32.97 -5.25
C SER A 145 -11.65 33.60 -4.36
N TYR A 146 -11.70 33.26 -3.09
CA TYR A 146 -12.68 33.83 -2.15
C TYR A 146 -12.43 35.33 -1.90
N ALA A 147 -11.17 35.77 -1.86
CA ALA A 147 -10.82 37.18 -1.76
C ALA A 147 -11.25 37.96 -3.00
N ALA A 148 -11.10 37.41 -4.20
CA ALA A 148 -11.54 38.06 -5.43
C ALA A 148 -13.07 38.19 -5.48
N ILE A 149 -13.80 37.13 -5.07
CA ILE A 149 -15.28 37.15 -4.96
C ILE A 149 -15.70 38.21 -3.93
N GLY A 150 -15.12 38.19 -2.73
CA GLY A 150 -15.47 39.12 -1.67
C GLY A 150 -15.18 40.57 -2.02
N LEU A 151 -14.06 40.87 -2.69
CA LEU A 151 -13.77 42.22 -3.21
C LEU A 151 -14.77 42.68 -4.25
N TYR A 152 -15.19 41.79 -5.17
CA TYR A 152 -16.23 42.10 -6.12
C TYR A 152 -17.57 42.42 -5.43
N VAL A 153 -18.03 41.59 -4.50
CA VAL A 153 -19.28 41.79 -3.76
C VAL A 153 -19.22 43.08 -2.95
N SER A 154 -18.13 43.35 -2.26
CA SER A 154 -17.90 44.58 -1.48
C SER A 154 -17.97 45.85 -2.35
N SER A 155 -17.58 45.77 -3.64
CA SER A 155 -17.69 46.90 -4.56
C SER A 155 -19.10 47.22 -5.06
N ARG A 156 -20.08 46.30 -4.78
CA ARG A 156 -21.48 46.41 -5.25
C ARG A 156 -22.45 46.96 -4.20
N THR A 157 -22.02 46.99 -2.94
CA THR A 157 -22.86 47.47 -1.80
C THR A 157 -22.04 48.38 -0.88
N ASP A 158 -22.74 49.32 -0.25
CA ASP A 158 -22.22 50.20 0.81
C ASP A 158 -22.37 49.60 2.21
N ASN A 159 -23.18 48.55 2.34
CA ASN A 159 -23.40 47.84 3.60
C ASN A 159 -22.44 46.66 3.77
N GLN A 160 -21.58 46.71 4.80
CA GLN A 160 -20.58 45.71 5.12
C GLN A 160 -21.21 44.34 5.46
N ILE A 161 -22.36 44.34 6.19
CA ILE A 161 -23.05 43.10 6.57
C ILE A 161 -23.64 42.39 5.35
N VAL A 162 -24.21 43.14 4.42
CA VAL A 162 -24.73 42.61 3.16
C VAL A 162 -23.57 42.03 2.33
N ALA A 163 -22.42 42.74 2.27
CA ALA A 163 -21.23 42.26 1.59
C ALA A 163 -20.74 40.94 2.20
N LEU A 164 -20.70 40.80 3.53
CA LEU A 164 -20.32 39.57 4.24
C LEU A 164 -21.24 38.40 3.85
N ILE A 165 -22.58 38.59 4.05
CA ILE A 165 -23.56 37.52 3.83
C ILE A 165 -23.53 37.03 2.37
N VAL A 166 -23.54 37.94 1.41
CA VAL A 166 -23.53 37.59 -0.02
C VAL A 166 -22.23 36.91 -0.41
N THR A 167 -21.07 37.32 0.15
CA THR A 167 -19.80 36.66 -0.09
C THR A 167 -19.79 35.23 0.46
N VAL A 168 -20.27 35.03 1.71
CA VAL A 168 -20.41 33.71 2.31
C VAL A 168 -21.32 32.82 1.49
N LEU A 169 -22.44 33.31 0.99
CA LEU A 169 -23.37 32.54 0.18
C LEU A 169 -22.76 32.13 -1.15
N ILE A 170 -22.08 33.04 -1.86
CA ILE A 170 -21.43 32.72 -3.15
C ILE A 170 -20.28 31.75 -2.97
N CYS A 171 -19.38 32.00 -2.01
CA CYS A 171 -18.24 31.10 -1.74
C CYS A 171 -18.75 29.74 -1.24
N GLY A 172 -19.74 29.71 -0.36
CA GLY A 172 -20.38 28.49 0.13
C GLY A 172 -21.05 27.70 -0.99
N LEU A 173 -21.72 28.37 -1.95
CA LEU A 173 -22.27 27.69 -3.11
C LEU A 173 -21.19 27.02 -3.98
N PHE A 174 -20.09 27.73 -4.30
CA PHE A 174 -18.98 27.14 -5.03
C PHE A 174 -18.32 25.98 -4.29
N TYR A 175 -18.27 26.01 -2.97
CA TYR A 175 -17.75 24.92 -2.17
C TYR A 175 -18.68 23.71 -2.17
N VAL A 176 -19.96 23.92 -1.86
CA VAL A 176 -20.95 22.85 -1.68
C VAL A 176 -21.26 22.12 -2.99
N VAL A 177 -21.32 22.85 -4.13
CA VAL A 177 -21.62 22.26 -5.44
C VAL A 177 -20.65 21.16 -5.84
N GLY A 178 -19.38 21.26 -5.46
CA GLY A 178 -18.35 20.25 -5.76
C GLY A 178 -18.19 19.17 -4.69
N ASN A 179 -18.88 19.30 -3.56
CA ASN A 179 -18.72 18.34 -2.45
C ASN A 179 -19.30 16.97 -2.78
N SER A 180 -18.61 15.90 -2.37
CA SER A 180 -18.98 14.50 -2.63
C SER A 180 -20.40 14.16 -2.14
N THR A 181 -20.82 14.71 -1.00
CA THR A 181 -22.16 14.49 -0.44
C THR A 181 -23.26 15.05 -1.35
N VAL A 182 -23.01 16.19 -2.00
CA VAL A 182 -23.99 16.81 -2.91
C VAL A 182 -23.95 16.17 -4.28
N THR A 183 -22.75 15.91 -4.82
CA THR A 183 -22.61 15.28 -6.13
C THR A 183 -23.13 13.85 -6.15
N GLY A 184 -23.07 13.12 -5.02
CA GLY A 184 -23.65 11.79 -4.86
C GLY A 184 -25.19 11.71 -4.96
N LEU A 185 -25.90 12.88 -4.94
CA LEU A 185 -27.35 12.95 -5.15
C LEU A 185 -27.75 12.98 -6.64
N PHE A 186 -26.81 13.13 -7.56
CA PHE A 186 -27.04 13.30 -8.99
C PHE A 186 -26.43 12.14 -9.79
N SER A 187 -26.90 11.95 -11.01
CA SER A 187 -26.31 10.96 -11.94
C SER A 187 -24.85 11.29 -12.26
N ALA A 188 -24.06 10.28 -12.62
CA ALA A 188 -22.62 10.37 -12.84
C ALA A 188 -22.20 11.55 -13.74
N ASN A 189 -22.91 11.77 -14.87
CA ASN A 189 -22.61 12.86 -15.80
C ASN A 189 -22.83 14.25 -15.19
N VAL A 190 -23.90 14.42 -14.40
CA VAL A 190 -24.20 15.68 -13.70
C VAL A 190 -23.21 15.88 -12.55
N ALA A 191 -22.91 14.84 -11.80
CA ALA A 191 -21.94 14.87 -10.72
C ALA A 191 -20.56 15.34 -11.21
N ASP A 192 -20.09 14.86 -12.37
CA ASP A 192 -18.81 15.26 -12.95
C ASP A 192 -18.80 16.75 -13.38
N ILE A 193 -19.90 17.25 -13.93
CA ILE A 193 -20.04 18.68 -14.24
C ILE A 193 -19.97 19.52 -12.96
N LEU A 194 -20.70 19.11 -11.91
CA LEU A 194 -20.75 19.82 -10.63
C LEU A 194 -19.38 19.82 -9.93
N ARG A 195 -18.66 18.71 -9.97
CA ARG A 195 -17.27 18.60 -9.46
C ARG A 195 -16.32 19.53 -10.19
N ASN A 196 -16.44 19.65 -11.51
CA ASN A 196 -15.59 20.52 -12.31
C ASN A 196 -15.82 22.02 -12.01
N ILE A 197 -17.02 22.39 -11.55
CA ILE A 197 -17.37 23.77 -11.20
C ILE A 197 -17.03 24.08 -9.73
N GLY A 198 -17.07 23.07 -8.85
CA GLY A 198 -16.90 23.24 -7.41
C GLY A 198 -15.46 23.55 -7.00
N THR A 199 -15.28 24.44 -6.01
CA THR A 199 -13.96 24.73 -5.43
C THR A 199 -13.54 23.63 -4.45
N GLY A 200 -14.48 22.94 -3.80
CA GLY A 200 -14.21 21.91 -2.79
C GLY A 200 -13.51 20.69 -3.36
N SER A 201 -14.00 20.12 -4.46
CA SER A 201 -13.42 18.93 -5.11
C SER A 201 -11.99 19.15 -5.59
N ARG A 202 -11.68 20.35 -6.11
CA ARG A 202 -10.34 20.71 -6.54
C ARG A 202 -9.39 20.99 -5.37
N PHE A 203 -9.92 21.48 -4.27
CA PHE A 203 -9.18 21.63 -3.02
C PHE A 203 -8.75 20.27 -2.49
N GLU A 204 -9.67 19.30 -2.40
CA GLU A 204 -9.37 17.93 -1.98
C GLU A 204 -8.31 17.25 -2.87
N SER A 205 -8.30 17.55 -4.17
CA SER A 205 -7.27 17.02 -5.09
C SER A 205 -5.87 17.49 -4.71
N ILE A 206 -5.70 18.81 -4.52
CA ILE A 206 -4.40 19.42 -4.20
C ILE A 206 -3.97 19.10 -2.75
N GLU A 207 -4.92 19.05 -1.82
CA GLU A 207 -4.67 18.71 -0.40
C GLU A 207 -4.04 17.34 -0.23
N ARG A 208 -4.37 16.37 -1.11
CA ARG A 208 -3.77 15.03 -1.11
C ARG A 208 -2.30 15.00 -1.51
N GLY A 209 -1.73 16.15 -1.93
CA GLY A 209 -0.35 16.25 -2.40
C GLY A 209 -0.20 16.14 -3.90
N VAL A 210 -1.30 16.14 -4.66
CA VAL A 210 -1.28 16.05 -6.12
C VAL A 210 -1.61 17.40 -6.74
N ILE A 211 -0.65 17.97 -7.47
CA ILE A 211 -0.83 19.25 -8.16
C ILE A 211 -1.16 18.98 -9.62
N ASP A 212 -2.42 19.19 -9.98
CA ASP A 212 -2.88 19.15 -11.37
C ASP A 212 -2.85 20.56 -11.94
N PHE A 213 -2.27 20.70 -13.14
CA PHE A 213 -2.23 21.99 -13.83
C PHE A 213 -3.63 22.59 -14.08
N ARG A 214 -4.64 21.74 -14.25
CA ARG A 214 -6.05 22.14 -14.42
C ARG A 214 -6.59 22.85 -13.18
N ASP A 215 -6.23 22.38 -11.99
CA ASP A 215 -6.70 22.96 -10.73
C ASP A 215 -6.06 24.33 -10.48
N LEU A 216 -4.77 24.49 -10.85
CA LEU A 216 -4.10 25.80 -10.82
C LEU A 216 -4.78 26.80 -11.75
N VAL A 217 -5.03 26.38 -13.01
CA VAL A 217 -5.71 27.23 -14.01
C VAL A 217 -7.11 27.61 -13.53
N TYR A 218 -7.84 26.69 -12.92
CA TYR A 218 -9.17 26.95 -12.39
C TYR A 218 -9.17 28.06 -11.32
N TYR A 219 -8.37 27.93 -10.27
CA TYR A 219 -8.32 28.93 -9.20
C TYR A 219 -7.82 30.30 -9.70
N LEU A 220 -6.81 30.31 -10.58
CA LEU A 220 -6.27 31.55 -11.15
C LEU A 220 -7.29 32.22 -12.07
N SER A 221 -7.98 31.44 -12.91
CA SER A 221 -9.00 31.96 -13.81
C SER A 221 -10.22 32.48 -13.04
N LEU A 222 -10.69 31.76 -12.02
CA LEU A 222 -11.79 32.18 -11.15
C LEU A 222 -11.46 33.52 -10.46
N SER A 223 -10.26 33.60 -9.88
CA SER A 223 -9.76 34.85 -9.28
C SER A 223 -9.70 36.00 -10.31
N ALA A 224 -9.18 35.74 -11.51
CA ALA A 224 -9.08 36.73 -12.58
C ALA A 224 -10.46 37.21 -13.07
N VAL A 225 -11.44 36.32 -13.20
CA VAL A 225 -12.83 36.68 -13.56
C VAL A 225 -13.40 37.66 -12.55
N PHE A 226 -13.36 37.35 -11.25
CA PHE A 226 -13.93 38.21 -10.22
C PHE A 226 -13.15 39.52 -10.03
N LEU A 227 -11.82 39.56 -10.20
CA LEU A 227 -11.02 40.78 -10.19
C LEU A 227 -11.36 41.66 -11.40
N THR A 228 -11.60 41.06 -12.58
CA THR A 228 -12.07 41.80 -13.77
C THR A 228 -13.45 42.38 -13.57
N LEU A 229 -14.38 41.60 -13.00
CA LEU A 229 -15.71 42.08 -12.66
C LEU A 229 -15.69 43.20 -11.60
N ASN A 230 -14.79 43.11 -10.62
CA ASN A 230 -14.56 44.14 -9.62
C ASN A 230 -14.07 45.43 -10.28
N THR A 231 -13.06 45.33 -11.17
CA THR A 231 -12.51 46.48 -11.90
C THR A 231 -13.62 47.14 -12.74
N LEU A 232 -14.41 46.35 -13.44
CA LEU A 232 -15.57 46.83 -14.23
C LEU A 232 -16.63 47.54 -13.35
N ALA A 233 -16.89 47.00 -12.16
CA ALA A 233 -17.83 47.57 -11.20
C ALA A 233 -17.36 48.94 -10.73
N LEU A 234 -16.08 49.15 -10.49
CA LEU A 234 -15.48 50.46 -10.14
C LEU A 234 -15.45 51.43 -11.32
N ASP A 235 -15.08 50.97 -12.53
CA ASP A 235 -15.09 51.77 -13.73
C ASP A 235 -16.49 52.29 -14.07
N ARG A 236 -17.51 51.44 -13.87
CA ARG A 236 -18.90 51.86 -14.09
C ARG A 236 -19.31 53.04 -13.21
N LYS A 237 -18.76 53.21 -12.04
CA LYS A 237 -19.03 54.37 -11.15
C LYS A 237 -18.37 55.66 -11.66
N ARG A 238 -17.31 55.57 -12.52
CA ARG A 238 -16.64 56.71 -13.16
C ARG A 238 -17.32 57.20 -14.44
N TRP A 239 -18.15 56.33 -15.03
CA TRP A 239 -18.69 56.61 -16.37
C TRP A 239 -19.86 57.63 -16.33
N SER A 240 -19.76 58.62 -17.23
CA SER A 240 -20.90 59.48 -17.55
C SER A 240 -22.06 58.70 -18.16
N THR A 241 -23.28 59.01 -17.78
CA THR A 241 -24.51 58.37 -18.31
C THR A 241 -24.94 58.94 -19.70
N GLY A 242 -24.19 59.88 -20.24
CA GLY A 242 -24.51 60.56 -21.50
C GLY A 242 -24.45 59.68 -22.76
N LYS A 243 -25.13 60.04 -23.83
CA LYS A 243 -25.15 59.34 -25.13
C LYS A 243 -23.76 59.25 -25.77
N ARG A 244 -22.89 60.25 -25.61
CA ARG A 244 -21.52 60.27 -26.15
C ARG A 244 -20.60 59.19 -25.63
N THR A 245 -20.81 58.69 -24.43
CA THR A 245 -20.01 57.63 -23.80
C THR A 245 -20.64 56.25 -23.91
N ALA A 246 -21.81 56.14 -24.58
CA ALA A 246 -22.52 54.86 -24.73
C ALA A 246 -21.72 53.79 -25.48
N SER A 247 -21.00 54.17 -26.54
CA SER A 247 -20.12 53.23 -27.28
C SER A 247 -18.94 52.74 -26.43
N TYR A 248 -18.29 53.59 -25.69
CA TYR A 248 -17.20 53.24 -24.77
C TYR A 248 -17.67 52.28 -23.70
N ARG A 249 -18.81 52.56 -23.04
CA ARG A 249 -19.42 51.71 -22.03
C ARG A 249 -19.75 50.33 -22.61
N ARG A 250 -20.34 50.27 -23.81
CA ARG A 250 -20.69 49.02 -24.49
C ARG A 250 -19.42 48.22 -24.79
N ASN A 251 -18.39 48.85 -25.32
CA ASN A 251 -17.14 48.20 -25.66
C ASN A 251 -16.44 47.67 -24.42
N MET A 252 -16.39 48.43 -23.32
CA MET A 252 -15.74 48.02 -22.08
C MET A 252 -16.49 46.85 -21.39
N ASN A 253 -17.83 46.89 -21.41
CA ASN A 253 -18.65 45.77 -20.96
C ASN A 253 -18.41 44.51 -21.81
N LEU A 254 -18.37 44.67 -23.14
CA LEU A 254 -18.08 43.55 -24.05
C LEU A 254 -16.68 43.00 -23.86
N THR A 255 -15.67 43.85 -23.76
CA THR A 255 -14.28 43.40 -23.52
C THR A 255 -14.18 42.63 -22.20
N SER A 256 -14.73 43.16 -21.12
CA SER A 256 -14.72 42.47 -19.81
C SER A 256 -15.53 41.18 -19.83
N GLY A 257 -16.67 41.17 -20.51
CA GLY A 257 -17.49 39.97 -20.70
C GLY A 257 -16.80 38.92 -21.54
N LEU A 258 -16.14 39.32 -22.63
CA LEU A 258 -15.34 38.40 -23.47
C LEU A 258 -14.11 37.86 -22.70
N LEU A 259 -13.45 38.69 -21.91
CA LEU A 259 -12.32 38.24 -21.07
C LEU A 259 -12.78 37.19 -20.07
N ALA A 260 -13.87 37.45 -19.36
CA ALA A 260 -14.44 36.48 -18.42
C ALA A 260 -14.89 35.19 -19.13
N ALA A 261 -15.53 35.30 -20.30
CA ALA A 261 -15.91 34.14 -21.11
C ALA A 261 -14.69 33.33 -21.59
N ASN A 262 -13.63 34.00 -22.08
CA ASN A 262 -12.38 33.30 -22.46
C ASN A 262 -11.72 32.59 -21.29
N LEU A 263 -11.70 33.17 -20.09
CA LEU A 263 -11.16 32.52 -18.88
C LEU A 263 -12.00 31.29 -18.47
N LEU A 264 -13.31 31.32 -18.67
CA LEU A 264 -14.17 30.15 -18.46
C LEU A 264 -13.94 29.07 -19.54
N VAL A 265 -13.86 29.49 -20.82
CA VAL A 265 -13.55 28.54 -21.93
C VAL A 265 -12.18 27.93 -21.77
N LEU A 266 -11.19 28.66 -21.23
CA LEU A 266 -9.86 28.14 -20.93
C LEU A 266 -9.93 26.89 -20.00
N ASN A 267 -10.79 26.90 -19.00
CA ASN A 267 -10.97 25.73 -18.12
C ASN A 267 -11.50 24.50 -18.88
N VAL A 268 -12.43 24.72 -19.85
CA VAL A 268 -12.92 23.63 -20.70
C VAL A 268 -11.84 23.14 -21.65
N TRP A 269 -11.03 24.06 -22.19
CA TRP A 269 -9.95 23.74 -23.13
C TRP A 269 -8.81 22.96 -22.47
N VAL A 270 -8.52 23.23 -21.19
CA VAL A 270 -7.47 22.56 -20.41
C VAL A 270 -7.93 21.18 -19.92
N THR A 271 -9.24 20.88 -19.91
CA THR A 271 -9.78 19.59 -19.42
C THR A 271 -9.10 18.35 -20.03
N PRO A 272 -8.76 18.29 -21.34
CA PRO A 272 -8.07 17.14 -21.92
C PRO A 272 -6.60 16.97 -21.50
N LEU A 273 -5.95 18.02 -20.94
CA LEU A 273 -4.55 17.99 -20.53
C LEU A 273 -4.36 17.27 -19.20
N GLN A 274 -4.58 15.94 -19.20
CA GLN A 274 -4.58 15.13 -17.99
C GLN A 274 -3.17 14.68 -17.57
N GLY A 275 -2.19 14.74 -18.47
CA GLY A 275 -0.82 14.29 -18.20
C GLY A 275 0.07 15.31 -17.47
N LEU A 276 -0.40 16.55 -17.25
CA LEU A 276 0.35 17.59 -16.53
C LEU A 276 -0.01 17.58 -15.04
N ARG A 277 0.46 16.54 -14.35
CA ARG A 277 0.20 16.28 -12.95
C ARG A 277 1.51 16.01 -12.22
N ALA A 278 1.70 16.63 -11.06
CA ALA A 278 2.84 16.37 -10.18
C ALA A 278 2.34 15.75 -8.88
N ASP A 279 2.77 14.54 -8.61
CA ASP A 279 2.54 13.84 -7.36
C ASP A 279 3.72 14.12 -6.43
N LEU A 280 3.46 14.83 -5.33
CA LEU A 280 4.43 15.23 -4.32
C LEU A 280 4.45 14.28 -3.13
N THR A 281 3.55 13.27 -3.09
CA THR A 281 3.52 12.30 -1.99
C THR A 281 4.83 11.52 -1.93
N GLU A 282 5.26 11.16 -0.72
CA GLU A 282 6.55 10.48 -0.50
C GLU A 282 6.65 9.18 -1.30
N GLN A 283 5.55 8.48 -1.50
CA GLN A 283 5.49 7.19 -2.19
C GLN A 283 4.88 7.24 -3.59
N HIS A 284 4.59 8.45 -4.11
CA HIS A 284 3.90 8.61 -5.39
C HIS A 284 2.59 7.79 -5.49
N GLU A 285 1.78 7.87 -4.43
CA GLU A 285 0.52 7.08 -4.28
C GLU A 285 -0.48 7.27 -5.41
N TYR A 286 -0.39 8.37 -6.14
CA TYR A 286 -1.32 8.74 -7.21
C TYR A 286 -0.71 8.65 -8.61
N THR A 287 0.45 8.00 -8.76
CA THR A 287 1.07 7.69 -10.06
C THR A 287 1.33 6.20 -10.17
N LEU A 288 1.04 5.62 -11.34
CA LEU A 288 1.30 4.21 -11.59
C LEU A 288 2.80 3.90 -11.48
N SER A 289 3.12 2.77 -10.87
CA SER A 289 4.49 2.29 -10.73
C SER A 289 5.09 1.93 -12.08
N GLN A 290 6.43 1.94 -12.17
CA GLN A 290 7.12 1.52 -13.38
C GLN A 290 6.77 0.07 -13.75
N ALA A 291 6.64 -0.81 -12.76
CA ALA A 291 6.23 -2.20 -12.94
C ALA A 291 4.85 -2.33 -13.59
N THR A 292 3.88 -1.52 -13.14
CA THR A 292 2.55 -1.43 -13.76
C THR A 292 2.64 -0.92 -15.20
N LEU A 293 3.43 0.12 -15.46
CA LEU A 293 3.62 0.69 -16.80
C LEU A 293 4.26 -0.32 -17.75
N ASP A 294 5.27 -1.07 -17.30
CA ASP A 294 5.96 -2.10 -18.08
C ASP A 294 5.01 -3.26 -18.41
N LEU A 295 4.20 -3.70 -17.44
CA LEU A 295 3.18 -4.72 -17.66
C LEU A 295 2.15 -4.29 -18.71
N ILE A 296 1.60 -3.08 -18.58
CA ILE A 296 0.62 -2.52 -19.50
C ILE A 296 1.21 -2.35 -20.90
N GLY A 297 2.46 -1.88 -20.99
CA GLY A 297 3.17 -1.69 -22.24
C GLY A 297 3.34 -2.99 -23.04
N ASN A 298 3.48 -4.11 -22.36
CA ASN A 298 3.70 -5.44 -22.94
C ASN A 298 2.41 -6.19 -23.33
N LEU A 299 1.21 -5.65 -23.05
CA LEU A 299 -0.05 -6.26 -23.48
C LEU A 299 -0.11 -6.39 -25.00
N GLN A 300 -0.45 -7.58 -25.49
CA GLN A 300 -0.55 -7.90 -26.93
C GLN A 300 -1.96 -7.62 -27.47
N GLU A 301 -2.99 -7.85 -26.63
CA GLU A 301 -4.39 -7.67 -26.98
C GLU A 301 -5.05 -6.60 -26.12
N PRO A 302 -6.24 -6.09 -26.51
CA PRO A 302 -6.99 -5.14 -25.69
C PRO A 302 -7.47 -5.79 -24.39
N LEU A 303 -7.25 -5.09 -23.26
CA LEU A 303 -7.70 -5.49 -21.95
C LEU A 303 -8.94 -4.65 -21.57
N THR A 304 -9.92 -5.26 -20.95
CA THR A 304 -11.11 -4.58 -20.45
C THR A 304 -11.11 -4.61 -18.93
N ILE A 305 -11.24 -3.43 -18.30
CA ILE A 305 -11.48 -3.30 -16.87
C ILE A 305 -12.87 -2.68 -16.69
N ARG A 306 -13.77 -3.37 -16.02
CA ARG A 306 -15.12 -2.85 -15.78
C ARG A 306 -15.44 -2.89 -14.29
N ALA A 307 -15.66 -1.71 -13.70
CA ALA A 307 -16.08 -1.61 -12.32
C ALA A 307 -17.62 -1.61 -12.25
N TYR A 308 -18.17 -2.60 -11.58
CA TYR A 308 -19.59 -2.73 -11.28
C TYR A 308 -19.87 -2.06 -9.92
N ILE A 309 -20.36 -0.83 -9.95
CA ILE A 309 -20.55 -0.02 -8.76
C ILE A 309 -21.94 0.61 -8.79
N SER A 310 -22.74 0.34 -7.75
CA SER A 310 -24.07 0.93 -7.60
C SER A 310 -24.01 2.44 -7.39
N GLU A 311 -24.85 3.20 -8.10
CA GLU A 311 -25.02 4.64 -7.86
C GLU A 311 -25.51 4.91 -6.43
N LYS A 312 -26.41 4.05 -5.91
CA LYS A 312 -26.85 4.07 -4.51
C LYS A 312 -26.07 3.05 -3.71
N THR A 313 -25.00 3.49 -3.08
CA THR A 313 -24.15 2.65 -2.24
C THR A 313 -24.12 3.15 -0.79
N HIS A 314 -23.44 2.40 0.08
CA HIS A 314 -23.26 2.79 1.48
C HIS A 314 -22.55 4.14 1.60
N PRO A 315 -22.96 5.07 2.50
CA PRO A 315 -22.31 6.38 2.65
C PRO A 315 -20.80 6.34 2.87
N LEU A 316 -20.28 5.30 3.55
CA LEU A 316 -18.85 5.12 3.75
C LEU A 316 -18.09 4.67 2.49
N LEU A 317 -18.77 4.09 1.49
CA LEU A 317 -18.17 3.68 0.21
C LEU A 317 -18.22 4.78 -0.84
N SER A 318 -19.17 5.69 -0.74
CA SER A 318 -19.35 6.77 -1.72
C SER A 318 -18.07 7.59 -1.98
N PRO A 319 -17.22 7.92 -0.98
CA PRO A 319 -15.96 8.63 -1.20
C PRO A 319 -14.90 7.81 -1.98
N LEU A 320 -15.04 6.49 -2.05
CA LEU A 320 -14.09 5.61 -2.74
C LEU A 320 -14.35 5.51 -4.25
N ILE A 321 -15.59 5.74 -4.69
CA ILE A 321 -15.97 5.64 -6.12
C ILE A 321 -15.13 6.56 -7.02
N PRO A 322 -14.89 7.84 -6.67
CA PRO A 322 -13.99 8.69 -7.43
C PRO A 322 -12.57 8.13 -7.55
N GLN A 323 -12.05 7.52 -6.48
CA GLN A 323 -10.70 6.95 -6.47
C GLN A 323 -10.59 5.78 -7.46
N VAL A 324 -11.59 4.88 -7.51
CA VAL A 324 -11.65 3.83 -8.54
C VAL A 324 -11.64 4.44 -9.93
N ARG A 325 -12.52 5.41 -10.17
CA ARG A 325 -12.66 6.05 -11.50
C ARG A 325 -11.35 6.73 -11.93
N ASP A 326 -10.68 7.43 -11.03
CA ASP A 326 -9.41 8.09 -11.28
C ASP A 326 -8.31 7.05 -11.58
N MET A 327 -8.21 5.99 -10.78
CA MET A 327 -7.24 4.92 -11.00
C MET A 327 -7.46 4.22 -12.34
N LEU A 328 -8.68 3.82 -12.66
CA LEU A 328 -9.03 3.19 -13.94
C LEU A 328 -8.68 4.10 -15.13
N ARG A 329 -8.84 5.39 -14.97
CA ARG A 329 -8.49 6.39 -15.97
C ARG A 329 -6.97 6.49 -16.17
N GLU A 330 -6.18 6.42 -15.08
CA GLU A 330 -4.71 6.37 -15.18
C GLU A 330 -4.24 5.14 -15.96
N TYR A 331 -4.82 3.96 -15.71
CA TYR A 331 -4.56 2.75 -16.49
C TYR A 331 -4.90 2.92 -17.98
N GLN A 332 -6.03 3.54 -18.26
CA GLN A 332 -6.46 3.80 -19.65
C GLN A 332 -5.50 4.75 -20.38
N ILE A 333 -5.07 5.84 -19.71
CA ILE A 333 -4.13 6.81 -20.28
C ILE A 333 -2.77 6.16 -20.48
N ALA A 334 -2.24 5.48 -19.47
CA ALA A 334 -0.92 4.85 -19.50
C ALA A 334 -0.82 3.74 -20.57
N SER A 335 -1.94 3.08 -20.88
CA SER A 335 -1.97 1.99 -21.87
C SER A 335 -1.87 2.47 -23.34
N GLY A 336 -2.00 3.77 -23.58
CA GLY A 336 -2.05 4.27 -24.96
C GLY A 336 -3.20 3.70 -25.81
N GLY A 337 -4.32 3.31 -25.16
CA GLY A 337 -5.52 2.76 -25.81
C GLY A 337 -5.64 1.23 -25.79
N LYS A 338 -4.68 0.51 -25.19
CA LYS A 338 -4.77 -0.96 -25.03
C LYS A 338 -5.73 -1.37 -23.93
N ILE A 339 -5.98 -0.52 -22.93
CA ILE A 339 -6.93 -0.76 -21.86
C ILE A 339 -8.20 0.05 -22.09
N LYS A 340 -9.35 -0.62 -22.08
CA LYS A 340 -10.67 -0.01 -22.04
C LYS A 340 -11.21 -0.13 -20.62
N ALA A 341 -11.44 1.00 -19.96
CA ALA A 341 -11.94 1.02 -18.59
C ALA A 341 -13.27 1.78 -18.51
N ASP A 342 -14.27 1.20 -17.86
CA ASP A 342 -15.59 1.79 -17.63
C ASP A 342 -16.10 1.48 -16.22
N VAL A 343 -17.01 2.35 -15.74
CA VAL A 343 -17.71 2.17 -14.46
C VAL A 343 -19.20 2.13 -14.76
N VAL A 344 -19.85 1.05 -14.39
CA VAL A 344 -21.26 0.80 -14.70
C VAL A 344 -22.03 0.46 -13.43
N ASP A 345 -23.32 0.85 -13.37
CA ASP A 345 -24.24 0.41 -12.33
C ASP A 345 -25.12 -0.73 -12.85
N PRO A 346 -24.94 -1.99 -12.36
CA PRO A 346 -25.77 -3.11 -12.80
C PRO A 346 -27.26 -2.90 -12.53
N ALA A 347 -27.61 -2.23 -11.44
CA ALA A 347 -29.00 -1.98 -11.09
C ALA A 347 -29.72 -1.01 -12.05
N SER A 348 -28.97 -0.29 -12.90
CA SER A 348 -29.54 0.66 -13.87
C SER A 348 -30.00 0.00 -15.17
N ASP A 349 -29.52 -1.21 -15.50
CA ASP A 349 -29.82 -1.93 -16.74
C ASP A 349 -29.84 -3.45 -16.50
N ALA A 350 -31.00 -4.05 -16.71
CA ALA A 350 -31.22 -5.48 -16.50
C ALA A 350 -30.29 -6.37 -17.33
N SER A 351 -29.81 -5.91 -18.49
CA SER A 351 -28.87 -6.67 -19.33
C SER A 351 -27.47 -6.70 -18.70
N ILE A 352 -27.06 -5.61 -18.07
CA ILE A 352 -25.76 -5.51 -17.35
C ILE A 352 -25.84 -6.34 -16.08
N GLU A 353 -26.95 -6.33 -15.36
CA GLU A 353 -27.17 -7.13 -14.16
C GLU A 353 -27.13 -8.63 -14.48
N GLU A 354 -27.79 -9.06 -15.57
CA GLU A 354 -27.76 -10.44 -16.03
C GLU A 354 -26.35 -10.87 -16.47
N GLU A 355 -25.60 -10.03 -17.20
CA GLU A 355 -24.22 -10.28 -17.58
C GLU A 355 -23.34 -10.44 -16.33
N ALA A 356 -23.44 -9.51 -15.37
CA ALA A 356 -22.68 -9.54 -14.13
C ALA A 356 -22.93 -10.80 -13.31
N GLY A 357 -24.21 -11.16 -13.13
CA GLY A 357 -24.60 -12.31 -12.30
C GLY A 357 -24.34 -13.66 -12.96
N ARG A 358 -24.77 -13.85 -14.21
CA ARG A 358 -24.70 -15.16 -14.88
C ARG A 358 -23.33 -15.47 -15.46
N THR A 359 -22.65 -14.46 -16.03
CA THR A 359 -21.38 -14.70 -16.72
C THR A 359 -20.19 -14.59 -15.76
N TYR A 360 -20.21 -13.64 -14.83
CA TYR A 360 -19.07 -13.35 -13.97
C TYR A 360 -19.30 -13.69 -12.50
N GLY A 361 -20.51 -14.12 -12.11
CA GLY A 361 -20.83 -14.47 -10.73
C GLY A 361 -20.90 -13.29 -9.76
N ILE A 362 -20.96 -12.05 -10.27
CA ILE A 362 -21.00 -10.83 -9.49
C ILE A 362 -22.42 -10.65 -8.92
N GLN A 363 -22.52 -10.59 -7.59
CA GLN A 363 -23.79 -10.40 -6.88
C GLN A 363 -23.73 -9.18 -5.97
N PRO A 364 -24.88 -8.53 -5.72
CA PRO A 364 -24.91 -7.38 -4.82
C PRO A 364 -24.60 -7.80 -3.40
N THR A 365 -23.72 -7.06 -2.73
CA THR A 365 -23.37 -7.29 -1.32
C THR A 365 -24.36 -6.56 -0.43
N PRO A 366 -25.03 -7.25 0.54
CA PRO A 366 -25.91 -6.60 1.51
C PRO A 366 -25.07 -5.81 2.52
N LEU A 367 -25.24 -4.49 2.51
CA LEU A 367 -24.57 -3.56 3.42
C LEU A 367 -25.57 -2.98 4.41
N GLN A 368 -25.27 -3.09 5.71
CA GLN A 368 -26.13 -2.58 6.75
C GLN A 368 -25.82 -1.11 7.04
N VAL A 369 -26.77 -0.24 6.82
CA VAL A 369 -26.69 1.20 7.15
C VAL A 369 -27.44 1.42 8.45
N SER A 370 -26.72 1.76 9.51
CA SER A 370 -27.28 2.09 10.81
C SER A 370 -27.26 3.62 11.00
N GLY A 371 -28.42 4.26 10.95
CA GLY A 371 -28.61 5.66 11.32
C GLY A 371 -29.14 5.79 12.75
N ARG A 372 -29.17 7.03 13.28
CA ARG A 372 -29.71 7.29 14.64
C ARG A 372 -31.19 6.88 14.82
N TYR A 373 -31.93 6.73 13.74
CA TYR A 373 -33.39 6.48 13.77
C TYR A 373 -33.86 5.37 12.83
N GLU A 374 -32.96 4.88 11.95
CA GLU A 374 -33.29 3.84 10.98
C GLU A 374 -32.12 2.90 10.80
N ALA A 375 -32.40 1.59 10.70
CA ALA A 375 -31.48 0.59 10.23
C ALA A 375 -32.03 0.04 8.91
N SER A 376 -31.29 0.17 7.82
CA SER A 376 -31.66 -0.33 6.51
C SER A 376 -30.54 -1.20 5.94
N VAL A 377 -30.91 -2.17 5.09
CA VAL A 377 -29.95 -2.96 4.32
C VAL A 377 -29.99 -2.47 2.89
N ILE A 378 -28.84 -2.05 2.38
CA ILE A 378 -28.70 -1.65 0.97
C ILE A 378 -27.93 -2.77 0.27
N ASN A 379 -28.52 -3.35 -0.78
CA ASN A 379 -27.83 -4.25 -1.66
C ASN A 379 -27.08 -3.42 -2.70
N ALA A 380 -25.74 -3.44 -2.66
CA ALA A 380 -24.91 -2.62 -3.54
C ALA A 380 -23.85 -3.49 -4.24
N TYR A 381 -23.58 -3.19 -5.49
CA TYR A 381 -22.45 -3.71 -6.24
C TYR A 381 -21.21 -2.87 -5.95
N PHE A 382 -20.09 -3.52 -5.71
CA PHE A 382 -18.77 -2.88 -5.57
C PHE A 382 -17.67 -3.89 -5.94
N ASP A 383 -17.61 -4.24 -7.23
CA ASP A 383 -16.72 -5.26 -7.77
C ASP A 383 -16.04 -4.74 -9.03
N ILE A 384 -14.83 -5.24 -9.33
CA ILE A 384 -14.08 -4.87 -10.52
C ILE A 384 -13.74 -6.12 -11.31
N LEU A 385 -14.21 -6.19 -12.56
CA LEU A 385 -13.88 -7.22 -13.53
C LEU A 385 -12.65 -6.79 -14.34
N VAL A 386 -11.65 -7.64 -14.41
CA VAL A 386 -10.52 -7.54 -15.34
C VAL A 386 -10.60 -8.68 -16.32
N ARG A 387 -10.67 -8.38 -17.63
CA ARG A 387 -10.78 -9.38 -18.69
C ARG A 387 -9.76 -9.16 -19.80
N TYR A 388 -9.11 -10.24 -20.21
CA TYR A 388 -8.14 -10.28 -21.29
C TYR A 388 -8.36 -11.55 -22.14
N GLY A 389 -8.80 -11.38 -23.37
CA GLY A 389 -9.23 -12.51 -24.21
C GLY A 389 -10.41 -13.27 -23.57
N ASP A 390 -10.21 -14.56 -23.34
CA ASP A 390 -11.15 -15.48 -22.66
C ASP A 390 -10.95 -15.57 -21.14
N GLN A 391 -9.85 -15.01 -20.63
CA GLN A 391 -9.53 -15.01 -19.20
C GLN A 391 -10.17 -13.81 -18.49
N ASN A 392 -10.70 -14.06 -17.32
CA ASN A 392 -11.25 -13.00 -16.47
C ASN A 392 -10.96 -13.24 -15.00
N VAL A 393 -10.87 -12.17 -14.25
CA VAL A 393 -10.74 -12.15 -12.78
C VAL A 393 -11.68 -11.08 -12.24
N VAL A 394 -12.43 -11.43 -11.22
CA VAL A 394 -13.30 -10.50 -10.48
C VAL A 394 -12.63 -10.20 -9.15
N LEU A 395 -12.44 -8.91 -8.87
CA LEU A 395 -12.07 -8.40 -7.57
C LEU A 395 -13.34 -8.02 -6.82
N HIS A 396 -13.65 -8.78 -5.78
CA HIS A 396 -14.83 -8.55 -4.95
C HIS A 396 -14.60 -7.45 -3.93
N PHE A 397 -15.69 -6.94 -3.36
CA PHE A 397 -15.68 -5.98 -2.26
C PHE A 397 -14.67 -6.34 -1.16
N SER A 398 -14.65 -7.61 -0.72
CA SER A 398 -13.74 -8.12 0.33
C SER A 398 -12.26 -8.08 -0.06
N ASP A 399 -11.95 -8.09 -1.35
CA ASP A 399 -10.57 -8.04 -1.85
C ASP A 399 -10.03 -6.61 -1.88
N LEU A 400 -10.89 -5.65 -2.20
CA LEU A 400 -10.56 -4.26 -2.42
C LEU A 400 -10.55 -3.44 -1.13
N ILE A 401 -11.49 -3.73 -0.22
CA ILE A 401 -11.84 -2.84 0.90
C ILE A 401 -11.24 -3.33 2.19
N GLN A 402 -10.66 -2.40 2.95
CA GLN A 402 -10.27 -2.56 4.33
C GLN A 402 -11.21 -1.75 5.21
N VAL A 403 -11.74 -2.41 6.24
CA VAL A 403 -12.65 -1.81 7.23
C VAL A 403 -11.91 -1.72 8.56
N GLU A 404 -11.68 -0.52 9.04
CA GLU A 404 -11.00 -0.24 10.31
C GLU A 404 -12.00 0.32 11.32
N GLN A 405 -12.18 -0.36 12.42
CA GLN A 405 -12.95 0.15 13.54
C GLN A 405 -12.04 0.99 14.44
N GLN A 406 -12.35 2.27 14.58
CA GLN A 406 -11.59 3.18 15.46
C GLN A 406 -12.02 3.01 16.92
N ASN A 407 -11.12 3.37 17.85
CA ASN A 407 -11.39 3.27 19.31
C ASN A 407 -12.59 4.11 19.80
N ASP A 408 -13.03 5.07 19.00
CA ASP A 408 -14.23 5.89 19.23
C ASP A 408 -15.54 5.27 18.72
N GLY A 409 -15.47 4.05 18.18
CA GLY A 409 -16.61 3.33 17.60
C GLY A 409 -16.95 3.73 16.16
N ASN A 410 -16.20 4.67 15.57
CA ASN A 410 -16.32 5.02 14.16
C ASN A 410 -15.67 3.96 13.28
N VAL A 411 -16.26 3.71 12.10
CA VAL A 411 -15.73 2.79 11.10
C VAL A 411 -15.11 3.61 9.97
N ASN A 412 -13.83 3.39 9.71
CA ASN A 412 -13.13 3.92 8.55
C ASN A 412 -13.07 2.85 7.46
N VAL A 413 -13.32 3.26 6.22
CA VAL A 413 -13.31 2.37 5.06
C VAL A 413 -12.37 2.93 4.01
N SER A 414 -11.39 2.14 3.61
CA SER A 414 -10.36 2.53 2.65
C SER A 414 -10.02 1.39 1.70
N PHE A 415 -9.33 1.67 0.59
CA PHE A 415 -8.70 0.62 -0.21
C PHE A 415 -7.48 0.08 0.50
N ARG A 416 -7.19 -1.21 0.30
CA ARG A 416 -5.92 -1.82 0.73
C ARG A 416 -4.76 -1.27 -0.10
N ASN A 417 -4.77 -1.56 -1.39
CA ASN A 417 -3.88 -0.99 -2.41
C ASN A 417 -4.49 -1.27 -3.78
N LEU A 418 -5.24 -0.31 -4.30
CA LEU A 418 -6.00 -0.49 -5.55
C LEU A 418 -5.09 -0.72 -6.77
N GLU A 419 -3.92 -0.08 -6.83
CA GLU A 419 -2.94 -0.30 -7.91
C GLU A 419 -2.43 -1.74 -7.88
N TYR A 420 -2.07 -2.24 -6.71
CA TYR A 420 -1.60 -3.61 -6.55
C TYR A 420 -2.66 -4.62 -6.99
N ASP A 421 -3.90 -4.48 -6.52
CA ASP A 421 -4.98 -5.41 -6.81
C ASP A 421 -5.32 -5.44 -8.31
N LEU A 422 -5.35 -4.28 -8.96
CA LEU A 422 -5.58 -4.18 -10.41
C LEU A 422 -4.40 -4.73 -11.21
N THR A 423 -3.16 -4.33 -10.90
CA THR A 423 -1.96 -4.79 -11.63
C THR A 423 -1.78 -6.29 -11.49
N ARG A 424 -2.00 -6.83 -10.29
CA ARG A 424 -2.01 -8.27 -10.02
C ARG A 424 -3.04 -9.00 -10.88
N SER A 425 -4.26 -8.46 -10.94
CA SER A 425 -5.34 -9.06 -11.74
C SER A 425 -5.06 -8.99 -13.23
N ILE A 426 -4.51 -7.88 -13.72
CA ILE A 426 -4.03 -7.75 -15.10
C ILE A 426 -2.95 -8.78 -15.40
N LYS A 427 -1.96 -8.93 -14.50
CA LYS A 427 -0.91 -9.95 -14.61
C LYS A 427 -1.51 -11.35 -14.70
N LYS A 428 -2.46 -11.67 -13.83
CA LYS A 428 -3.13 -13.00 -13.80
C LYS A 428 -3.87 -13.32 -15.09
N VAL A 429 -4.66 -12.40 -15.65
CA VAL A 429 -5.41 -12.64 -16.90
C VAL A 429 -4.51 -12.61 -18.13
N ALA A 430 -3.52 -11.70 -18.18
CA ALA A 430 -2.57 -11.61 -19.29
C ALA A 430 -1.73 -12.89 -19.41
N TYR A 431 -1.34 -13.45 -18.28
CA TYR A 431 -0.49 -14.64 -18.22
C TYR A 431 -1.26 -15.96 -18.30
N GLY A 432 -2.52 -15.97 -17.88
CA GLY A 432 -3.41 -17.13 -18.06
C GLY A 432 -3.76 -17.42 -19.53
N PHE A 433 -3.68 -16.42 -20.40
CA PHE A 433 -4.05 -16.52 -21.82
C PHE A 433 -2.92 -17.03 -22.72
N GLN A 434 -1.70 -17.22 -22.26
CA GLN A 434 -0.55 -17.47 -23.13
C GLN A 434 -0.49 -18.91 -23.68
N SER A 435 -0.60 -19.04 -25.00
CA SER A 435 -0.24 -20.24 -25.73
C SER A 435 1.27 -20.50 -25.67
N ILE A 436 1.73 -21.71 -25.94
CA ILE A 436 3.18 -22.05 -25.97
C ILE A 436 3.95 -21.17 -26.98
N ASP A 437 3.31 -20.74 -28.05
CA ASP A 437 3.91 -19.83 -29.03
C ASP A 437 4.17 -18.44 -28.42
N SER A 438 3.23 -17.93 -27.59
CA SER A 438 3.39 -16.70 -26.84
C SER A 438 4.50 -16.81 -25.77
N VAL A 439 4.65 -17.99 -25.15
CA VAL A 439 5.74 -18.31 -24.24
C VAL A 439 7.09 -18.14 -24.94
N PHE A 440 7.24 -18.73 -26.11
CA PHE A 440 8.47 -18.56 -26.90
C PHE A 440 8.69 -17.10 -27.32
N ALA A 441 7.63 -16.38 -27.68
CA ALA A 441 7.75 -14.97 -28.03
C ALA A 441 8.30 -14.09 -26.88
N SER A 442 8.01 -14.44 -25.64
CA SER A 442 8.42 -13.66 -24.43
C SER A 442 9.92 -13.75 -24.11
N PHE A 443 10.62 -14.78 -24.58
CA PHE A 443 12.06 -14.92 -24.34
C PHE A 443 12.86 -13.93 -25.17
N LYS A 444 13.75 -13.19 -24.50
CA LYS A 444 14.74 -12.29 -25.14
C LYS A 444 15.99 -13.05 -25.57
N ASP A 445 16.39 -14.06 -24.80
CA ASP A 445 17.59 -14.87 -25.05
C ASP A 445 17.24 -16.17 -25.77
N PRO A 446 18.17 -16.73 -26.57
CA PRO A 446 17.97 -18.04 -27.18
C PRO A 446 17.91 -19.14 -26.13
N ILE A 447 17.00 -20.08 -26.32
CA ILE A 447 16.79 -21.22 -25.43
C ILE A 447 17.53 -22.43 -26.03
N LYS A 448 18.29 -23.14 -25.18
CA LYS A 448 18.95 -24.40 -25.58
C LYS A 448 18.41 -25.54 -24.72
N LEU A 449 17.98 -26.58 -25.39
CA LEU A 449 17.59 -27.83 -24.73
C LEU A 449 18.62 -28.90 -25.07
N TYR A 450 19.34 -29.37 -24.07
CA TYR A 450 20.24 -30.47 -24.19
C TYR A 450 19.58 -31.76 -23.74
N LEU A 451 19.49 -32.75 -24.63
CA LEU A 451 19.06 -34.12 -24.30
C LEU A 451 20.33 -34.90 -24.00
N VAL A 452 20.65 -35.07 -22.72
CA VAL A 452 21.86 -35.72 -22.26
C VAL A 452 21.59 -37.21 -22.07
N VAL A 453 22.10 -38.06 -22.98
CA VAL A 453 21.77 -39.49 -23.02
C VAL A 453 23.05 -40.28 -23.31
N THR A 454 23.25 -41.39 -22.59
CA THR A 454 24.31 -42.39 -22.84
C THR A 454 23.66 -43.70 -23.32
N PRO A 455 23.43 -43.87 -24.64
CA PRO A 455 22.61 -44.96 -25.15
C PRO A 455 23.14 -46.36 -24.80
N ASN A 456 24.46 -46.51 -24.73
CA ASN A 456 25.11 -47.80 -24.52
C ASN A 456 25.02 -48.34 -23.08
N THR A 457 24.76 -47.46 -22.12
CA THR A 457 24.67 -47.84 -20.68
C THR A 457 23.26 -47.68 -20.15
N LEU A 458 22.28 -47.35 -21.01
CA LEU A 458 20.91 -47.07 -20.59
C LEU A 458 20.21 -48.38 -20.17
N PRO A 459 19.53 -48.40 -19.00
CA PRO A 459 18.75 -49.58 -18.59
C PRO A 459 17.62 -49.91 -19.59
N GLN A 460 17.30 -51.20 -19.70
CA GLN A 460 16.33 -51.71 -20.69
C GLN A 460 14.94 -51.07 -20.55
N THR A 461 14.55 -50.68 -19.34
CA THR A 461 13.31 -49.95 -19.00
C THR A 461 13.22 -48.58 -19.62
N TYR A 462 14.30 -47.95 -20.07
CA TYR A 462 14.37 -46.60 -20.59
C TYR A 462 14.80 -46.51 -22.05
N GLN A 463 14.88 -47.59 -22.76
CA GLN A 463 15.37 -47.61 -24.14
C GLN A 463 14.54 -46.76 -25.10
N ASP A 464 13.21 -46.62 -24.87
CA ASP A 464 12.32 -45.81 -25.68
C ASP A 464 12.32 -44.30 -25.25
N ALA A 465 12.82 -43.97 -24.06
CA ALA A 465 12.79 -42.63 -23.51
C ALA A 465 13.50 -41.56 -24.38
N PRO A 466 14.71 -41.82 -24.93
CA PRO A 466 15.38 -40.84 -25.79
C PRO A 466 14.56 -40.48 -27.04
N SER A 467 13.90 -41.45 -27.64
CA SER A 467 13.07 -41.18 -28.81
C SER A 467 11.86 -40.34 -28.52
N ALA A 468 11.19 -40.56 -27.37
CA ALA A 468 10.09 -39.74 -26.90
C ALA A 468 10.55 -38.32 -26.57
N MET A 469 11.69 -38.16 -25.85
CA MET A 469 12.29 -36.87 -25.55
C MET A 469 12.60 -36.08 -26.81
N GLN A 470 13.25 -36.72 -27.80
CA GLN A 470 13.66 -36.07 -29.04
C GLN A 470 12.46 -35.66 -29.90
N LYS A 471 11.42 -36.51 -29.97
CA LYS A 471 10.19 -36.23 -30.72
C LYS A 471 9.48 -35.00 -30.17
N VAL A 472 9.29 -34.93 -28.85
CA VAL A 472 8.64 -33.81 -28.19
C VAL A 472 9.48 -32.54 -28.30
N ALA A 473 10.78 -32.62 -28.04
CA ALA A 473 11.70 -31.49 -28.14
C ALA A 473 11.71 -30.88 -29.55
N ASN A 474 11.77 -31.73 -30.60
CA ASN A 474 11.74 -31.27 -31.99
C ASN A 474 10.37 -30.67 -32.37
N ASP A 475 9.27 -31.15 -31.79
CA ASP A 475 7.96 -30.58 -32.00
C ASP A 475 7.87 -29.18 -31.40
N LEU A 476 8.30 -28.99 -30.15
CA LEU A 476 8.38 -27.69 -29.49
C LEU A 476 9.33 -26.75 -30.23
N ALA A 477 10.46 -27.23 -30.73
CA ALA A 477 11.41 -26.43 -31.51
C ALA A 477 10.77 -25.86 -32.79
N ARG A 478 9.92 -26.63 -33.47
CA ARG A 478 9.19 -26.15 -34.67
C ARG A 478 8.22 -25.02 -34.35
N HIS A 479 7.55 -25.05 -33.17
CA HIS A 479 6.65 -24.01 -32.70
C HIS A 479 7.37 -22.81 -32.11
N SER A 480 8.68 -22.89 -31.83
CA SER A 480 9.44 -21.82 -31.15
C SER A 480 9.83 -20.64 -32.05
N GLY A 481 9.51 -20.68 -33.36
CA GLY A 481 10.00 -19.63 -34.29
C GLY A 481 11.53 -19.51 -34.35
N GLY A 482 12.26 -20.60 -34.07
CA GLY A 482 13.74 -20.64 -34.07
C GLY A 482 14.39 -20.20 -32.75
N LYS A 483 13.61 -19.91 -31.70
CA LYS A 483 14.17 -19.52 -30.38
C LYS A 483 14.65 -20.72 -29.56
N LEU A 484 14.06 -21.91 -29.73
CA LEU A 484 14.48 -23.14 -29.07
C LEU A 484 15.39 -23.96 -29.99
N SER A 485 16.62 -24.19 -29.56
CA SER A 485 17.57 -25.13 -30.21
C SER A 485 17.66 -26.41 -29.38
N VAL A 486 17.48 -27.54 -30.04
CA VAL A 486 17.58 -28.87 -29.41
C VAL A 486 18.89 -29.53 -29.82
N GLN A 487 19.63 -30.06 -28.86
CA GLN A 487 20.90 -30.73 -29.08
C GLN A 487 20.96 -32.00 -28.25
N GLU A 488 21.17 -33.14 -28.91
CA GLU A 488 21.48 -34.39 -28.23
C GLU A 488 22.96 -34.42 -27.85
N VAL A 489 23.26 -34.82 -26.63
CA VAL A 489 24.61 -34.86 -26.07
C VAL A 489 24.83 -36.22 -25.45
N ASN A 490 25.79 -36.99 -26.03
CA ASN A 490 26.36 -38.15 -25.39
C ASN A 490 27.70 -37.74 -24.76
N PRO A 491 27.78 -37.56 -23.40
CA PRO A 491 28.99 -37.06 -22.75
C PRO A 491 30.17 -38.08 -22.80
N ASP A 492 29.94 -39.29 -23.27
CA ASP A 492 30.96 -40.33 -23.43
C ASP A 492 31.54 -40.38 -24.84
N ASP A 493 31.00 -39.58 -25.75
CA ASP A 493 31.57 -39.44 -27.09
C ASP A 493 32.85 -38.59 -27.03
N PRO A 494 33.96 -39.03 -27.66
CA PRO A 494 35.18 -38.24 -27.74
C PRO A 494 35.01 -36.84 -28.35
N ASN A 495 33.98 -36.65 -29.18
CA ASN A 495 33.66 -35.38 -29.81
C ASN A 495 32.45 -34.70 -29.17
N ALA A 496 32.05 -35.05 -27.93
CA ALA A 496 30.92 -34.46 -27.25
C ALA A 496 31.05 -32.95 -27.11
N THR A 497 29.98 -32.22 -27.40
CA THR A 497 29.92 -30.76 -27.24
C THR A 497 29.96 -30.35 -25.76
N ILE A 498 29.58 -31.25 -24.85
CA ILE A 498 29.64 -31.06 -23.40
C ILE A 498 30.13 -32.38 -22.79
N THR A 499 31.23 -32.33 -22.06
CA THR A 499 31.84 -33.50 -21.40
C THR A 499 31.20 -33.79 -20.04
N ARG A 500 31.37 -34.99 -19.49
CA ARG A 500 30.95 -35.35 -18.12
C ARG A 500 31.44 -34.35 -17.08
N GLN A 501 32.69 -33.87 -17.21
CA GLN A 501 33.26 -32.87 -16.31
C GLN A 501 32.56 -31.53 -16.39
N GLN A 502 32.19 -31.06 -17.57
CA GLN A 502 31.46 -29.83 -17.77
C GLN A 502 30.01 -29.94 -17.28
N LEU A 503 29.33 -31.09 -17.50
CA LEU A 503 28.00 -31.34 -16.94
C LEU A 503 28.00 -31.28 -15.42
N SER A 504 29.00 -31.85 -14.76
CA SER A 504 29.15 -31.82 -13.32
C SER A 504 29.49 -30.40 -12.80
N GLN A 505 30.46 -29.71 -13.44
CA GLN A 505 30.96 -28.43 -12.92
C GLN A 505 30.02 -27.23 -13.23
N GLN A 506 29.42 -27.20 -14.42
CA GLN A 506 28.60 -26.07 -14.85
C GLN A 506 27.13 -26.23 -14.50
N PHE A 507 26.62 -27.47 -14.56
CA PHE A 507 25.19 -27.73 -14.39
C PHE A 507 24.88 -28.64 -13.20
N ASN A 508 25.91 -29.04 -12.44
CA ASN A 508 25.82 -29.96 -11.30
C ASN A 508 25.11 -31.29 -11.65
N LEU A 509 25.22 -31.71 -12.93
CA LEU A 509 24.61 -32.94 -13.45
C LEU A 509 25.60 -34.08 -13.41
N ASN A 510 25.34 -35.05 -12.54
CA ASN A 510 26.15 -36.27 -12.40
C ASN A 510 25.44 -37.49 -13.03
N ALA A 511 26.24 -38.48 -13.45
CA ALA A 511 25.69 -39.72 -13.99
C ALA A 511 24.96 -40.54 -12.93
N THR A 512 23.89 -41.22 -13.33
CA THR A 512 23.13 -42.16 -12.50
C THR A 512 23.71 -43.56 -12.61
N GLN A 513 23.82 -44.30 -11.50
CA GLN A 513 24.23 -45.70 -11.53
C GLN A 513 23.16 -46.62 -12.11
N VAL A 514 23.55 -47.55 -12.96
CA VAL A 514 22.63 -48.51 -13.59
C VAL A 514 21.98 -49.44 -12.57
N SER A 515 22.73 -49.90 -11.58
CA SER A 515 22.23 -50.65 -10.44
C SER A 515 23.18 -50.53 -9.23
N PHE A 516 22.69 -50.93 -8.04
CA PHE A 516 23.46 -50.87 -6.80
C PHE A 516 24.75 -51.73 -6.80
N PHE A 517 24.82 -52.71 -7.71
CA PHE A 517 25.96 -53.65 -7.83
C PHE A 517 26.79 -53.45 -9.10
N SER A 518 26.48 -52.41 -9.89
CA SER A 518 27.22 -52.09 -11.11
C SER A 518 27.96 -50.77 -10.95
N ASN A 519 29.21 -50.73 -11.43
CA ASN A 519 29.93 -49.45 -11.56
C ASN A 519 29.56 -48.69 -12.82
N ASP A 520 28.69 -49.26 -13.66
CA ASP A 520 28.20 -48.58 -14.86
C ASP A 520 27.25 -47.44 -14.53
N THR A 521 27.42 -46.33 -15.21
CA THR A 521 26.65 -45.12 -15.04
C THR A 521 26.03 -44.69 -16.36
N TYR A 522 24.84 -44.06 -16.28
CA TYR A 522 24.17 -43.54 -17.46
C TYR A 522 23.69 -42.11 -17.23
N TYR A 523 23.43 -41.40 -18.33
CA TYR A 523 22.68 -40.15 -18.34
C TYR A 523 21.37 -40.37 -19.10
N LEU A 524 20.31 -39.85 -18.56
CA LEU A 524 18.96 -39.73 -19.19
C LEU A 524 18.31 -38.46 -18.64
N ASN A 525 18.69 -37.31 -19.17
CA ASN A 525 18.34 -36.02 -18.60
C ASN A 525 17.98 -35.02 -19.71
N MET A 526 17.04 -34.14 -19.40
CA MET A 526 16.74 -32.94 -20.20
C MET A 526 17.27 -31.72 -19.44
N LEU A 527 18.18 -30.97 -20.07
CA LEU A 527 18.75 -29.75 -19.51
C LEU A 527 18.31 -28.56 -20.35
N LEU A 528 17.43 -27.73 -19.78
CA LEU A 528 16.96 -26.49 -20.40
C LEU A 528 17.86 -25.33 -19.97
N VAL A 529 18.47 -24.62 -20.91
CA VAL A 529 19.36 -23.49 -20.66
C VAL A 529 18.75 -22.23 -21.28
N VAL A 530 18.50 -21.22 -20.46
CA VAL A 530 18.01 -19.90 -20.86
C VAL A 530 19.01 -18.85 -20.40
N GLY A 531 19.66 -18.18 -21.34
CA GLY A 531 20.79 -17.31 -21.03
C GLY A 531 21.93 -18.08 -20.34
N ASN A 532 22.25 -17.74 -19.09
CA ASN A 532 23.28 -18.42 -18.28
C ASN A 532 22.68 -19.39 -17.24
N LYS A 533 21.36 -19.55 -17.18
CA LYS A 533 20.69 -20.41 -16.20
C LYS A 533 20.38 -21.77 -16.84
N GLY A 534 20.90 -22.87 -16.27
CA GLY A 534 20.56 -24.24 -16.65
C GLY A 534 19.58 -24.84 -15.64
N GLN A 535 18.49 -25.43 -16.13
CA GLN A 535 17.48 -26.12 -15.34
C GLN A 535 17.32 -27.56 -15.82
N LEU A 536 17.42 -28.53 -14.91
CA LEU A 536 17.08 -29.90 -15.18
C LEU A 536 15.57 -30.10 -15.23
N VAL A 537 15.10 -30.81 -16.25
CA VAL A 537 13.67 -31.10 -16.47
C VAL A 537 13.45 -32.60 -16.37
N TYR A 538 12.54 -32.98 -15.47
CA TYR A 538 12.17 -34.38 -15.26
C TYR A 538 10.66 -34.57 -15.47
N PRO A 539 10.24 -35.61 -16.22
CA PRO A 539 8.83 -35.99 -16.27
C PRO A 539 8.38 -36.58 -14.93
N GLN A 540 7.10 -36.40 -14.57
CA GLN A 540 6.62 -36.77 -13.23
C GLN A 540 6.53 -38.28 -12.98
N ASN A 541 6.09 -39.08 -13.97
CA ASN A 541 5.82 -40.50 -13.76
C ASN A 541 6.73 -41.40 -14.63
N ASP A 542 6.73 -41.15 -15.92
CA ASP A 542 7.48 -41.87 -16.91
C ASP A 542 7.95 -40.95 -18.05
N PHE A 543 8.73 -41.49 -18.99
CA PHE A 543 9.17 -40.75 -20.17
C PHE A 543 8.22 -40.90 -21.38
N SER A 544 6.92 -41.05 -21.16
CA SER A 544 5.93 -40.98 -22.25
C SER A 544 5.92 -39.57 -22.89
N GLU A 545 5.58 -39.49 -24.17
CA GLU A 545 5.50 -38.23 -24.92
C GLU A 545 4.65 -37.18 -24.19
N ALA A 546 3.54 -37.59 -23.54
CA ALA A 546 2.63 -36.71 -22.82
C ALA A 546 3.33 -36.11 -21.58
N ASN A 547 4.00 -36.95 -20.79
CA ASN A 547 4.69 -36.51 -19.58
C ASN A 547 5.94 -35.69 -19.89
N VAL A 548 6.70 -36.05 -20.90
CA VAL A 548 7.85 -35.28 -21.41
C VAL A 548 7.38 -33.90 -21.91
N ARG A 549 6.28 -33.84 -22.66
CA ARG A 549 5.69 -32.57 -23.14
C ARG A 549 5.28 -31.69 -21.98
N ALA A 550 4.52 -32.23 -21.04
CA ALA A 550 4.07 -31.50 -19.86
C ALA A 550 5.24 -30.94 -19.04
N ALA A 551 6.29 -31.73 -18.87
CA ALA A 551 7.49 -31.30 -18.13
C ALA A 551 8.24 -30.18 -18.86
N LEU A 552 8.45 -30.30 -20.19
CA LEU A 552 9.14 -29.28 -20.98
C LEU A 552 8.32 -27.98 -21.09
N GLU A 553 7.02 -28.08 -21.35
CA GLU A 553 6.13 -26.91 -21.39
C GLU A 553 6.10 -26.18 -20.02
N SER A 554 6.01 -26.93 -18.92
CA SER A 554 6.09 -26.36 -17.57
C SER A 554 7.43 -25.67 -17.31
N ALA A 555 8.55 -26.28 -17.74
CA ALA A 555 9.87 -25.70 -17.59
C ALA A 555 10.06 -24.43 -18.44
N LEU A 556 9.55 -24.44 -19.68
CA LEU A 556 9.55 -23.26 -20.55
C LEU A 556 8.69 -22.13 -19.94
N LYS A 557 7.49 -22.46 -19.48
CA LYS A 557 6.58 -21.50 -18.82
C LYS A 557 7.24 -20.88 -17.57
N ARG A 558 7.92 -21.65 -16.74
CA ARG A 558 8.61 -21.14 -15.53
C ARG A 558 9.75 -20.17 -15.84
N ASN A 559 10.47 -20.41 -16.96
CA ASN A 559 11.57 -19.54 -17.37
C ASN A 559 11.12 -18.34 -18.20
N ALA A 560 9.88 -18.35 -18.70
CA ALA A 560 9.28 -17.21 -19.37
C ALA A 560 8.87 -16.16 -18.34
N SER A 561 9.16 -14.90 -18.61
CA SER A 561 8.63 -13.83 -17.78
C SER A 561 7.11 -13.84 -17.86
N GLY A 562 6.43 -14.11 -16.76
CA GLY A 562 5.02 -13.86 -16.67
C GLY A 562 4.08 -15.02 -16.37
N PHE A 563 4.55 -16.15 -15.85
CA PHE A 563 3.64 -17.23 -15.42
C PHE A 563 3.30 -17.15 -13.93
N LEU A 564 2.09 -17.62 -13.58
CA LEU A 564 1.73 -17.86 -12.19
C LEU A 564 2.71 -18.88 -11.59
N LYS A 565 3.43 -18.47 -10.60
CA LYS A 565 4.39 -19.31 -9.88
C LYS A 565 3.65 -20.31 -9.00
N VAL A 566 4.28 -21.45 -8.74
CA VAL A 566 3.73 -22.52 -7.92
C VAL A 566 4.40 -22.49 -6.55
N VAL A 567 3.60 -22.32 -5.51
CA VAL A 567 4.04 -22.39 -4.11
C VAL A 567 3.68 -23.75 -3.54
N GLY A 568 4.68 -24.55 -3.22
CA GLY A 568 4.52 -25.80 -2.48
C GLY A 568 4.44 -25.49 -0.99
N VAL A 569 3.34 -25.84 -0.34
CA VAL A 569 3.17 -25.65 1.10
C VAL A 569 3.25 -27.00 1.81
N TRP A 570 4.13 -27.09 2.80
CA TRP A 570 4.16 -28.17 3.75
C TRP A 570 3.74 -27.65 5.12
N SER A 571 2.82 -28.34 5.78
CA SER A 571 2.39 -28.07 7.16
C SER A 571 2.09 -29.39 7.88
N PRO A 572 2.14 -29.44 9.22
CA PRO A 572 1.75 -30.62 9.97
C PRO A 572 0.33 -31.06 9.62
N GLN A 573 0.15 -32.36 9.36
CA GLN A 573 -1.17 -32.93 9.11
C GLN A 573 -1.85 -33.23 10.43
N PRO A 574 -3.19 -33.00 10.55
CA PRO A 574 -3.93 -33.38 11.74
C PRO A 574 -3.79 -34.89 12.02
N GLN A 575 -3.37 -35.25 13.21
CA GLN A 575 -3.34 -36.66 13.60
C GLN A 575 -4.78 -37.16 13.69
N GLN A 576 -5.07 -38.22 12.94
CA GLN A 576 -6.32 -38.96 13.07
C GLN A 576 -6.17 -39.98 14.20
N ASP A 577 -7.15 -40.03 15.09
CA ASP A 577 -7.22 -41.08 16.11
C ASP A 577 -7.48 -42.46 15.47
N ALA A 578 -7.35 -43.54 16.25
CA ALA A 578 -7.60 -44.91 15.81
C ALA A 578 -9.03 -45.15 15.25
N TYR A 579 -9.95 -44.19 15.40
CA TYR A 579 -11.33 -44.21 14.95
C TYR A 579 -11.58 -43.28 13.74
N GLY A 580 -10.51 -42.64 13.18
CA GLY A 580 -10.63 -41.75 12.03
C GLY A 580 -11.27 -40.38 12.35
N GLN A 581 -11.44 -40.03 13.64
CA GLN A 581 -11.85 -38.71 14.04
C GLN A 581 -10.62 -37.83 14.16
N SER A 582 -10.62 -36.70 13.45
CA SER A 582 -9.59 -35.68 13.64
C SER A 582 -9.73 -35.16 15.08
N GLN A 583 -8.77 -35.44 15.94
CA GLN A 583 -8.61 -34.66 17.17
C GLN A 583 -8.43 -33.22 16.68
N GLY A 584 -9.24 -32.29 17.20
CA GLY A 584 -9.16 -30.89 16.80
C GLY A 584 -7.73 -30.41 16.92
N SER A 585 -7.03 -30.35 15.79
CA SER A 585 -5.65 -29.87 15.74
C SER A 585 -5.68 -28.41 16.13
N LEU A 586 -4.89 -28.04 17.11
CA LEU A 586 -4.66 -26.64 17.44
C LEU A 586 -3.88 -25.93 16.34
N GLU A 587 -3.26 -26.67 15.43
CA GLU A 587 -2.49 -26.19 14.29
C GLU A 587 -3.37 -26.20 13.04
N SER A 588 -3.68 -25.01 12.54
CA SER A 588 -4.38 -24.78 11.27
C SER A 588 -3.76 -23.58 10.56
N TYR A 589 -3.49 -23.71 9.26
CA TYR A 589 -2.82 -22.71 8.43
C TYR A 589 -3.56 -22.46 7.11
N GLN A 590 -4.90 -22.46 7.17
CA GLN A 590 -5.74 -22.29 5.98
C GLN A 590 -5.75 -20.85 5.47
N MET A 591 -5.70 -19.86 6.38
CA MET A 591 -5.75 -18.44 6.01
C MET A 591 -4.55 -18.05 5.14
N ILE A 592 -3.35 -18.49 5.47
CA ILE A 592 -2.17 -18.20 4.62
C ILE A 592 -2.26 -18.91 3.27
N SER A 593 -2.77 -20.15 3.22
CA SER A 593 -2.98 -20.87 1.96
C SER A 593 -4.00 -20.15 1.07
N GLN A 594 -5.10 -19.66 1.61
CA GLN A 594 -6.10 -18.87 0.89
C GLN A 594 -5.51 -17.53 0.41
N GLN A 595 -4.70 -16.87 1.23
CA GLN A 595 -4.01 -15.64 0.86
C GLN A 595 -3.08 -15.87 -0.34
N LEU A 596 -2.25 -16.92 -0.30
CA LEU A 596 -1.33 -17.25 -1.39
C LEU A 596 -2.06 -17.69 -2.67
N GLN A 597 -3.22 -18.39 -2.58
CA GLN A 597 -4.01 -18.79 -3.74
C GLN A 597 -4.53 -17.62 -4.58
N ARG A 598 -4.58 -16.44 -4.01
CA ARG A 598 -4.93 -15.21 -4.75
C ARG A 598 -3.90 -14.89 -5.83
N ASP A 599 -2.61 -15.14 -5.57
CA ASP A 599 -1.49 -14.73 -6.40
C ASP A 599 -0.74 -15.89 -7.07
N TYR A 600 -0.83 -17.08 -6.49
CA TYR A 600 -0.05 -18.25 -6.84
C TYR A 600 -0.93 -19.50 -7.03
N THR A 601 -0.38 -20.48 -7.73
CA THR A 601 -0.91 -21.84 -7.65
C THR A 601 -0.35 -22.48 -6.38
N VAL A 602 -1.18 -22.73 -5.39
CA VAL A 602 -0.77 -23.35 -4.13
C VAL A 602 -0.99 -24.86 -4.18
N LYS A 603 0.05 -25.63 -3.86
CA LYS A 603 0.00 -27.09 -3.78
C LYS A 603 0.46 -27.57 -2.41
N SER A 604 -0.25 -28.49 -1.79
CA SER A 604 0.27 -29.24 -0.64
C SER A 604 1.37 -30.19 -1.13
N VAL A 605 2.50 -30.20 -0.42
CA VAL A 605 3.69 -30.99 -0.78
C VAL A 605 3.87 -32.12 0.22
N ASP A 606 4.00 -33.34 -0.29
CA ASP A 606 4.42 -34.52 0.47
C ASP A 606 5.93 -34.73 0.28
N LEU A 607 6.70 -34.57 1.36
CA LEU A 607 8.17 -34.73 1.35
C LEU A 607 8.61 -36.17 1.64
N THR A 608 7.73 -37.05 2.08
CA THR A 608 8.06 -38.45 2.42
C THR A 608 8.61 -39.23 1.23
N THR A 609 8.33 -38.76 0.02
CA THR A 609 8.91 -39.30 -1.22
C THR A 609 10.39 -38.98 -1.39
N GLY A 610 10.97 -38.08 -0.57
CA GLY A 610 12.33 -37.59 -0.67
C GLY A 610 12.57 -36.62 -1.81
N GLN A 611 11.53 -36.05 -2.38
CA GLN A 611 11.62 -35.06 -3.47
C GLN A 611 10.52 -34.02 -3.34
N VAL A 612 10.85 -32.77 -3.71
CA VAL A 612 9.85 -31.71 -3.94
C VAL A 612 9.37 -31.83 -5.40
N PRO A 613 8.07 -31.70 -5.67
CA PRO A 613 7.58 -31.72 -7.04
C PRO A 613 8.30 -30.71 -7.94
N PRO A 614 8.66 -31.10 -9.17
CA PRO A 614 9.52 -30.27 -10.03
C PRO A 614 8.85 -29.00 -10.54
N ASP A 615 7.55 -28.87 -10.41
CA ASP A 615 6.77 -27.69 -10.78
C ASP A 615 6.65 -26.65 -9.65
N VAL A 616 7.20 -26.92 -8.46
CA VAL A 616 7.24 -25.99 -7.35
C VAL A 616 8.35 -24.96 -7.58
N ASP A 617 8.02 -23.67 -7.49
CA ASP A 617 8.96 -22.54 -7.59
C ASP A 617 9.49 -22.10 -6.22
N VAL A 618 8.66 -22.18 -5.17
CA VAL A 618 9.02 -21.89 -3.79
C VAL A 618 8.43 -22.94 -2.87
N LEU A 619 9.23 -23.43 -1.94
CA LEU A 619 8.79 -24.33 -0.89
C LEU A 619 8.58 -23.54 0.42
N LEU A 620 7.34 -23.45 0.88
CA LEU A 620 6.97 -22.88 2.17
C LEU A 620 6.78 -24.00 3.20
N LEU A 621 7.60 -24.01 4.22
CA LEU A 621 7.53 -24.94 5.36
C LEU A 621 6.95 -24.21 6.55
N ILE A 622 5.77 -24.64 7.05
CA ILE A 622 5.11 -24.05 8.21
C ILE A 622 5.11 -25.06 9.35
N GLY A 623 5.69 -24.69 10.50
CA GLY A 623 5.77 -25.55 11.68
C GLY A 623 6.41 -26.92 11.42
N PRO A 624 7.59 -27.00 10.78
CA PRO A 624 8.19 -28.30 10.44
C PRO A 624 8.53 -29.10 11.69
N THR A 625 7.80 -30.19 11.89
CA THR A 625 7.93 -31.12 13.04
C THR A 625 7.92 -32.56 12.55
N ASN A 626 8.54 -33.44 13.31
CA ASN A 626 8.64 -34.89 13.02
C ASN A 626 9.21 -35.21 11.61
N MET A 627 10.13 -34.38 11.11
CA MET A 627 10.77 -34.56 9.82
C MET A 627 11.66 -35.80 9.79
N THR A 628 11.43 -36.65 8.81
CA THR A 628 12.28 -37.81 8.57
C THR A 628 13.55 -37.40 7.80
N GLN A 629 14.56 -38.29 7.74
CA GLN A 629 15.75 -38.04 6.92
C GLN A 629 15.44 -37.86 5.42
N LYS A 630 14.33 -38.46 4.95
CA LYS A 630 13.88 -38.30 3.57
C LYS A 630 13.27 -36.92 3.35
N ASP A 631 12.51 -36.41 4.31
CA ASP A 631 11.94 -35.05 4.23
C ASP A 631 13.07 -34.00 4.22
N LEU A 632 14.04 -34.15 5.12
CA LEU A 632 15.23 -33.27 5.16
C LEU A 632 16.04 -33.36 3.87
N TYR A 633 16.15 -34.56 3.28
CA TYR A 633 16.82 -34.73 1.99
C TYR A 633 16.08 -34.04 0.85
N ALA A 634 14.76 -34.13 0.82
CA ALA A 634 13.93 -33.44 -0.17
C ALA A 634 14.13 -31.92 -0.13
N ILE A 635 14.12 -31.33 1.08
CA ILE A 635 14.33 -29.90 1.31
C ILE A 635 15.76 -29.49 0.88
N ASP A 636 16.76 -30.23 1.34
CA ASP A 636 18.18 -30.00 1.00
C ASP A 636 18.40 -30.00 -0.53
N GLN A 637 17.98 -31.07 -1.19
CA GLN A 637 18.19 -31.23 -2.62
C GLN A 637 17.40 -30.23 -3.47
N TYR A 638 16.23 -29.82 -2.98
CA TYR A 638 15.47 -28.74 -3.62
C TYR A 638 16.24 -27.40 -3.55
N LEU A 639 16.80 -27.05 -2.38
CA LEU A 639 17.64 -25.85 -2.25
C LEU A 639 18.93 -25.98 -3.08
N MET A 640 19.56 -27.17 -3.09
CA MET A 640 20.76 -27.43 -3.90
C MET A 640 20.51 -27.34 -5.39
N SER A 641 19.31 -27.63 -5.86
CA SER A 641 18.91 -27.44 -7.27
C SER A 641 18.64 -25.98 -7.64
N GLY A 642 18.77 -25.04 -6.70
CA GLY A 642 18.49 -23.61 -6.90
C GLY A 642 17.07 -23.19 -6.55
N GLY A 643 16.28 -24.08 -5.95
CA GLY A 643 14.97 -23.77 -5.41
C GLY A 643 15.04 -22.78 -4.24
N SER A 644 13.96 -22.08 -3.99
CA SER A 644 13.84 -21.12 -2.87
C SER A 644 13.00 -21.73 -1.76
N VAL A 645 13.47 -21.58 -0.51
CA VAL A 645 12.81 -22.14 0.66
C VAL A 645 12.46 -21.04 1.66
N VAL A 646 11.24 -21.05 2.15
CA VAL A 646 10.77 -20.17 3.24
C VAL A 646 10.39 -21.07 4.41
N VAL A 647 11.01 -20.87 5.56
CA VAL A 647 10.74 -21.62 6.79
C VAL A 647 10.08 -20.69 7.81
N ALA A 648 8.83 -20.95 8.11
CA ALA A 648 8.10 -20.35 9.23
C ALA A 648 8.06 -21.40 10.36
N GLY A 649 9.05 -21.37 11.28
CA GLY A 649 9.14 -22.38 12.33
C GLY A 649 10.23 -22.07 13.35
N GLY A 650 9.85 -22.03 14.61
CA GLY A 650 10.73 -22.01 15.77
C GLY A 650 10.96 -23.41 16.34
N ASN A 651 11.61 -23.49 17.48
CA ASN A 651 11.80 -24.73 18.23
C ASN A 651 10.66 -25.00 19.23
N PHE A 652 9.56 -24.24 19.13
CA PHE A 652 8.38 -24.39 19.98
C PHE A 652 7.11 -24.31 19.13
N SER A 653 6.13 -25.14 19.46
CA SER A 653 4.80 -25.16 18.84
C SER A 653 3.70 -25.16 19.90
N MET A 654 2.50 -24.71 19.51
CA MET A 654 1.33 -24.71 20.38
C MET A 654 0.87 -26.14 20.67
N ALA A 655 0.52 -26.40 21.91
CA ALA A 655 0.02 -27.71 22.39
C ALA A 655 -1.16 -27.53 23.33
N SER A 656 -2.00 -28.57 23.44
CA SER A 656 -3.01 -28.63 24.47
C SER A 656 -2.42 -29.22 25.76
N THR A 657 -2.66 -28.56 26.88
CA THR A 657 -2.30 -29.13 28.20
C THR A 657 -3.22 -30.28 28.55
N GLN A 658 -2.81 -31.17 29.46
CA GLN A 658 -3.63 -32.28 29.91
C GLN A 658 -4.96 -31.82 30.56
N THR A 659 -5.05 -30.58 30.98
CA THR A 659 -6.25 -29.95 31.55
C THR A 659 -7.12 -29.25 30.53
N GLY A 660 -6.77 -29.35 29.22
CA GLY A 660 -7.50 -28.70 28.10
C GLY A 660 -7.18 -27.22 27.92
N GLY A 661 -6.15 -26.68 28.61
CA GLY A 661 -5.67 -25.31 28.41
C GLY A 661 -4.64 -25.19 27.28
N LEU A 662 -4.32 -23.94 26.93
CA LEU A 662 -3.26 -23.63 26.00
C LEU A 662 -1.88 -23.85 26.63
N GLY A 663 -0.99 -24.53 25.94
CA GLY A 663 0.40 -24.76 26.29
C GLY A 663 1.33 -24.64 25.10
N VAL A 664 2.63 -24.69 25.35
CA VAL A 664 3.68 -24.71 24.31
C VAL A 664 4.59 -25.92 24.60
N GLN A 665 4.93 -26.62 23.55
CA GLN A 665 5.86 -27.75 23.60
C GLN A 665 7.05 -27.53 22.70
N GLN A 666 8.18 -28.18 23.02
CA GLN A 666 9.36 -28.16 22.20
C GLN A 666 9.15 -29.01 20.93
N VAL A 667 9.49 -28.47 19.76
CA VAL A 667 9.44 -29.19 18.48
C VAL A 667 10.43 -30.33 18.47
N GLN A 668 9.97 -31.52 18.12
CA GLN A 668 10.77 -32.71 17.94
C GLN A 668 11.01 -32.97 16.43
N GLY A 669 12.26 -33.37 16.06
CA GLY A 669 12.56 -33.72 14.67
C GLY A 669 12.25 -32.61 13.66
N GLY A 670 12.59 -31.37 14.00
CA GLY A 670 12.41 -30.21 13.08
C GLY A 670 13.57 -30.07 12.09
N VAL A 671 13.69 -28.89 11.48
CA VAL A 671 14.72 -28.57 10.48
C VAL A 671 15.94 -27.82 11.04
N SER A 672 16.04 -27.69 12.37
CA SER A 672 17.08 -26.87 13.03
C SER A 672 18.51 -27.33 12.69
N ASP A 673 18.78 -28.64 12.64
CA ASP A 673 20.09 -29.17 12.27
C ASP A 673 20.44 -28.89 10.80
N LEU A 674 19.45 -28.98 9.91
CA LEU A 674 19.59 -28.65 8.50
C LEU A 674 19.93 -27.15 8.34
N LEU A 675 19.21 -26.28 9.03
CA LEU A 675 19.44 -24.83 9.00
C LEU A 675 20.81 -24.47 9.60
N ALA A 676 21.22 -25.11 10.68
CA ALA A 676 22.54 -24.92 11.29
C ALA A 676 23.69 -25.29 10.34
N SER A 677 23.50 -26.30 9.49
CA SER A 677 24.46 -26.63 8.42
C SER A 677 24.62 -25.50 7.41
N TYR A 678 23.54 -24.76 7.11
CA TYR A 678 23.54 -23.61 6.22
C TYR A 678 24.03 -22.31 6.88
N GLY A 679 24.31 -22.33 8.19
CA GLY A 679 24.78 -21.18 8.95
C GLY A 679 23.65 -20.33 9.52
N ILE A 680 22.49 -20.93 9.79
CA ILE A 680 21.37 -20.29 10.47
C ILE A 680 21.02 -21.12 11.70
N THR A 681 21.15 -20.53 12.89
CA THR A 681 20.87 -21.22 14.15
C THR A 681 19.54 -20.74 14.73
N VAL A 682 18.58 -21.62 14.89
CA VAL A 682 17.32 -21.37 15.62
C VAL A 682 17.52 -21.75 17.07
N GLY A 683 17.37 -20.78 18.00
CA GLY A 683 17.66 -20.98 19.42
C GLY A 683 16.60 -21.83 20.13
N MET A 684 17.04 -22.57 21.18
CA MET A 684 16.19 -23.42 22.02
C MET A 684 15.57 -22.65 23.20
N SER A 685 15.15 -21.41 22.96
CA SER A 685 14.54 -20.53 23.94
C SER A 685 13.45 -19.68 23.30
N LEU A 686 12.51 -19.22 24.11
CA LEU A 686 11.45 -18.29 23.72
C LEU A 686 11.92 -16.86 23.96
N VAL A 687 11.68 -15.99 22.99
CA VAL A 687 11.94 -14.55 23.13
C VAL A 687 10.72 -13.89 23.81
N MET A 688 11.00 -13.10 24.84
CA MET A 688 10.02 -12.30 25.54
C MET A 688 10.38 -10.83 25.44
N ASP A 689 9.39 -9.98 25.14
CA ASP A 689 9.62 -8.55 24.93
C ASP A 689 8.55 -7.72 25.67
N PRO A 690 8.93 -6.65 26.43
CA PRO A 690 7.96 -5.72 27.00
C PRO A 690 7.09 -5.04 25.93
N GLN A 691 7.63 -4.86 24.69
CA GLN A 691 6.84 -4.45 23.54
C GLN A 691 6.11 -5.66 22.97
N ASN A 692 4.85 -5.84 23.38
CA ASN A 692 4.07 -7.01 23.05
C ASN A 692 2.65 -6.66 22.60
N GLU A 693 2.04 -7.55 21.84
CA GLU A 693 0.61 -7.52 21.58
C GLU A 693 -0.13 -8.05 22.81
N PRO A 694 -1.15 -7.33 23.32
CA PRO A 694 -1.92 -7.79 24.47
C PRO A 694 -2.66 -9.09 24.18
N PHE A 695 -2.74 -9.96 25.20
CA PHE A 695 -3.52 -11.18 25.14
C PHE A 695 -4.96 -10.95 25.63
N PRO A 696 -6.01 -11.36 24.87
CA PRO A 696 -7.39 -11.26 25.35
C PRO A 696 -7.69 -12.35 26.37
N THR A 697 -7.91 -11.97 27.62
CA THR A 697 -8.34 -12.87 28.69
C THR A 697 -9.74 -12.56 29.15
N GLN A 698 -10.49 -13.58 29.60
CA GLN A 698 -11.81 -13.37 30.19
C GLN A 698 -11.67 -13.18 31.69
N VAL A 699 -12.10 -12.05 32.20
CA VAL A 699 -12.13 -11.73 33.64
C VAL A 699 -13.57 -11.67 34.11
N ALA A 700 -13.88 -12.46 35.11
CA ALA A 700 -15.20 -12.45 35.76
C ALA A 700 -15.33 -11.24 36.70
N ARG A 701 -16.08 -10.21 36.34
CA ARG A 701 -16.34 -9.03 37.16
C ARG A 701 -17.72 -9.08 37.76
N LYS A 702 -17.82 -8.88 39.08
CA LYS A 702 -19.10 -8.75 39.79
C LYS A 702 -19.60 -7.31 39.67
N VAL A 703 -20.66 -7.10 38.87
CA VAL A 703 -21.35 -5.82 38.75
C VAL A 703 -22.77 -5.99 39.32
N ASN A 704 -23.09 -5.30 40.41
CA ASN A 704 -24.39 -5.35 41.09
C ASN A 704 -24.86 -6.76 41.47
N GLY A 705 -23.92 -7.66 41.85
CA GLY A 705 -24.22 -9.02 42.25
C GLY A 705 -24.34 -10.05 41.11
N LEU A 706 -24.27 -9.58 39.84
CA LEU A 706 -24.20 -10.41 38.66
C LEU A 706 -22.75 -10.57 38.21
N THR A 707 -22.35 -11.79 37.89
CA THR A 707 -21.01 -12.06 37.32
C THR A 707 -21.09 -11.79 35.83
N VAL A 708 -20.40 -10.76 35.35
CA VAL A 708 -20.23 -10.43 33.91
C VAL A 708 -18.83 -10.84 33.51
N ASN A 709 -18.73 -11.66 32.46
CA ASN A 709 -17.44 -12.00 31.87
C ASN A 709 -17.08 -10.87 30.91
N GLU A 710 -16.00 -10.16 31.19
CA GLU A 710 -15.44 -9.08 30.37
C GLU A 710 -14.15 -9.56 29.74
N ILE A 711 -13.91 -9.27 28.47
CA ILE A 711 -12.63 -9.52 27.80
C ILE A 711 -11.70 -8.38 28.16
N GLN A 712 -10.64 -8.68 28.88
CA GLN A 712 -9.60 -7.73 29.26
C GLN A 712 -8.32 -8.00 28.46
N ALA A 713 -7.71 -6.96 27.93
CA ALA A 713 -6.41 -7.01 27.30
C ALA A 713 -5.31 -6.97 28.37
N VAL A 714 -4.47 -8.00 28.44
CA VAL A 714 -3.34 -8.07 29.37
C VAL A 714 -2.02 -8.15 28.63
N ASN A 715 -0.96 -7.55 29.17
CA ASN A 715 0.38 -7.63 28.58
C ASN A 715 0.85 -9.09 28.53
N TYR A 716 1.34 -9.54 27.39
CA TYR A 716 1.78 -10.93 27.19
C TYR A 716 3.09 -11.00 26.42
N PRO A 717 4.26 -10.91 27.09
CA PRO A 717 5.58 -10.72 26.45
C PRO A 717 5.98 -11.77 25.41
N PHE A 718 5.34 -12.92 25.37
CA PHE A 718 5.55 -13.94 24.34
C PHE A 718 4.97 -13.56 22.95
N PHE A 719 4.11 -12.53 22.90
CA PHE A 719 3.56 -11.98 21.66
C PHE A 719 4.39 -10.77 21.26
N VAL A 720 5.57 -11.02 20.72
CA VAL A 720 6.55 -9.98 20.40
C VAL A 720 6.02 -9.09 19.28
N ASP A 721 5.74 -7.80 19.59
CA ASP A 721 5.29 -6.79 18.63
C ASP A 721 6.51 -6.12 17.99
N VAL A 722 6.89 -6.56 16.79
CA VAL A 722 8.02 -6.00 16.03
C VAL A 722 7.50 -4.88 15.15
N ARG A 723 7.97 -3.65 15.39
CA ARG A 723 7.59 -2.46 14.63
C ARG A 723 8.64 -2.07 13.60
N SER A 724 8.31 -1.15 12.71
CA SER A 724 9.19 -0.72 11.62
C SER A 724 10.60 -0.30 12.07
N GLY A 725 10.76 0.23 13.29
CA GLY A 725 12.08 0.58 13.87
C GLY A 725 12.98 -0.63 14.19
N GLN A 726 12.43 -1.83 14.27
CA GLN A 726 13.15 -3.09 14.50
C GLN A 726 13.21 -3.96 13.23
N MET A 727 12.83 -3.44 12.07
CA MET A 727 12.84 -4.09 10.77
C MET A 727 13.91 -3.51 9.85
N ASP A 728 14.46 -4.34 8.95
CA ASP A 728 15.41 -3.87 7.93
C ASP A 728 14.67 -3.08 6.84
N SER A 729 14.74 -1.76 6.90
CA SER A 729 14.12 -0.85 5.93
C SER A 729 14.64 -1.03 4.49
N SER A 730 15.80 -1.67 4.30
CA SER A 730 16.37 -1.95 2.98
C SER A 730 15.82 -3.23 2.35
N SER A 731 15.20 -4.10 3.15
CA SER A 731 14.66 -5.38 2.67
C SER A 731 13.23 -5.24 2.17
N PRO A 732 12.94 -5.64 0.91
CA PRO A 732 11.59 -5.58 0.37
C PRO A 732 10.60 -6.53 1.07
N ILE A 733 11.08 -7.48 1.87
CA ILE A 733 10.24 -8.42 2.63
C ILE A 733 9.49 -7.67 3.75
N VAL A 734 10.15 -6.72 4.42
CA VAL A 734 9.64 -6.09 5.65
C VAL A 734 9.45 -4.58 5.57
N ASN A 735 10.02 -3.90 4.58
CA ASN A 735 9.99 -2.44 4.48
C ASN A 735 8.58 -1.84 4.35
N SER A 736 7.61 -2.63 3.88
CA SER A 736 6.20 -2.24 3.77
C SER A 736 5.37 -2.56 5.02
N LEU A 737 5.95 -3.26 6.01
CA LEU A 737 5.23 -3.68 7.20
C LEU A 737 5.37 -2.64 8.31
N THR A 738 4.25 -2.30 8.95
CA THR A 738 4.22 -1.33 10.05
C THR A 738 4.51 -1.96 11.39
N ALA A 739 3.94 -3.14 11.62
CA ALA A 739 4.12 -3.96 12.81
C ALA A 739 3.79 -5.41 12.48
N VAL A 740 4.50 -6.36 13.07
CA VAL A 740 4.22 -7.80 12.97
C VAL A 740 4.35 -8.42 14.35
N THR A 741 3.33 -9.17 14.77
CA THR A 741 3.41 -9.94 16.00
C THR A 741 3.95 -11.33 15.71
N LEU A 742 5.04 -11.71 16.40
CA LEU A 742 5.58 -13.07 16.39
C LEU A 742 5.27 -13.76 17.72
N ASN A 743 4.43 -14.78 17.63
CA ASN A 743 3.93 -15.52 18.80
C ASN A 743 4.89 -16.65 19.15
N TRP A 744 5.33 -16.76 20.41
CA TRP A 744 6.24 -17.78 20.92
C TRP A 744 7.47 -17.99 20.03
N ALA A 745 8.12 -16.92 19.64
CA ALA A 745 9.25 -16.92 18.71
C ALA A 745 10.54 -17.42 19.35
N SER A 746 11.31 -18.22 18.59
CA SER A 746 12.70 -18.54 18.88
C SER A 746 13.64 -17.50 18.26
N PRO A 747 14.80 -17.18 18.86
CA PRO A 747 15.79 -16.34 18.23
C PRO A 747 16.43 -17.06 17.03
N VAL A 748 16.72 -16.29 15.96
CA VAL A 748 17.31 -16.82 14.71
C VAL A 748 18.63 -16.10 14.43
N GLU A 749 19.75 -16.77 14.62
CA GLU A 749 21.08 -16.19 14.52
C GLU A 749 21.80 -16.62 13.24
N LEU A 750 22.59 -15.72 12.65
CA LEU A 750 23.42 -15.96 11.47
C LEU A 750 24.86 -16.23 11.90
N ASP A 751 25.41 -17.37 11.47
CA ASP A 751 26.84 -17.68 11.59
C ASP A 751 27.64 -16.87 10.56
N ALA A 752 28.41 -15.90 11.02
CA ALA A 752 29.18 -15.01 10.16
C ALA A 752 30.20 -15.74 9.28
N ALA A 753 30.80 -16.84 9.77
CA ALA A 753 31.81 -17.57 9.03
C ALA A 753 31.20 -18.37 7.87
N LYS A 754 30.09 -19.09 8.13
CA LYS A 754 29.37 -19.89 7.12
C LYS A 754 28.67 -19.03 6.08
N ASN A 755 28.29 -17.81 6.46
CA ASN A 755 27.62 -16.86 5.57
C ASN A 755 28.56 -15.85 4.89
N ALA A 756 29.89 -15.99 5.08
CA ALA A 756 30.86 -15.17 4.38
C ALA A 756 30.71 -15.30 2.85
N GLY A 757 30.48 -14.20 2.17
CA GLY A 757 30.27 -14.19 0.70
C GLY A 757 28.81 -14.39 0.24
N ARG A 758 27.86 -14.58 1.15
CA ARG A 758 26.42 -14.60 0.85
C ARG A 758 25.78 -13.23 1.14
N LYS A 759 24.69 -12.94 0.48
CA LYS A 759 23.84 -11.78 0.83
C LYS A 759 22.95 -12.17 1.99
N THR A 760 23.12 -11.53 3.13
CA THR A 760 22.34 -11.80 4.35
C THR A 760 21.65 -10.54 4.85
N SER A 761 20.45 -10.69 5.40
CA SER A 761 19.74 -9.63 6.10
C SER A 761 19.10 -10.19 7.37
N VAL A 762 19.22 -9.46 8.46
CA VAL A 762 18.39 -9.65 9.65
C VAL A 762 17.10 -8.86 9.42
N LEU A 763 16.04 -9.54 9.05
CA LEU A 763 14.78 -8.93 8.64
C LEU A 763 14.07 -8.22 9.78
N MET A 764 14.04 -8.87 10.95
CA MET A 764 13.33 -8.40 12.15
C MET A 764 14.08 -8.78 13.41
N SER A 765 14.02 -7.90 14.40
CA SER A 765 14.58 -8.14 15.73
C SER A 765 13.60 -7.69 16.81
N SER A 766 13.71 -8.26 18.00
CA SER A 766 13.05 -7.78 19.22
C SER A 766 13.61 -6.41 19.64
N THR A 767 13.03 -5.78 20.65
CA THR A 767 13.61 -4.58 21.27
C THR A 767 14.88 -4.92 22.07
N SER A 768 15.66 -3.90 22.42
CA SER A 768 16.82 -4.05 23.29
C SER A 768 16.47 -4.42 24.75
N GLN A 769 15.19 -4.42 25.11
CA GLN A 769 14.69 -4.79 26.42
C GLN A 769 14.21 -6.25 26.50
N ALA A 770 14.26 -6.99 25.40
CA ALA A 770 13.86 -8.38 25.33
C ALA A 770 14.82 -9.29 26.10
N TRP A 771 14.32 -10.44 26.54
CA TRP A 771 15.09 -11.49 27.23
C TRP A 771 14.68 -12.86 26.74
N LEU A 772 15.45 -13.89 27.08
CA LEU A 772 15.19 -15.28 26.71
C LEU A 772 14.60 -16.07 27.89
N ARG A 773 13.68 -16.98 27.59
CA ARG A 773 13.13 -17.95 28.53
C ARG A 773 13.20 -19.36 27.96
N THR A 774 13.71 -20.28 28.72
CA THR A 774 13.80 -21.71 28.32
C THR A 774 12.66 -22.56 28.90
N ASN A 775 11.94 -22.04 29.88
CA ASN A 775 10.77 -22.70 30.45
C ASN A 775 9.56 -22.55 29.52
N THR A 776 8.82 -23.63 29.30
CA THR A 776 7.60 -23.69 28.46
C THR A 776 6.33 -23.36 29.21
N ASP A 777 6.41 -22.95 30.49
CA ASP A 777 5.26 -22.44 31.23
C ASP A 777 4.90 -21.04 30.69
N ILE A 778 3.78 -20.98 30.01
CA ILE A 778 3.27 -19.78 29.35
C ILE A 778 2.13 -19.12 30.13
N GLN A 779 1.81 -19.61 31.32
CA GLN A 779 0.76 -19.05 32.16
C GLN A 779 1.28 -17.82 32.91
N PRO A 780 0.66 -16.64 32.74
CA PRO A 780 1.11 -15.44 33.41
C PRO A 780 0.69 -15.40 34.89
N ASP A 781 1.59 -14.93 35.75
CA ASP A 781 1.35 -14.67 37.16
C ASP A 781 1.35 -13.15 37.40
N TYR A 782 0.19 -12.50 37.25
CA TYR A 782 0.05 -11.08 37.50
C TYR A 782 -0.05 -10.72 38.98
N GLU A 783 -0.19 -11.71 39.90
CA GLU A 783 -0.14 -11.46 41.34
C GLU A 783 1.31 -11.16 41.75
N THR A 784 2.26 -11.95 41.23
CA THR A 784 3.70 -11.78 41.54
C THR A 784 4.35 -10.74 40.61
N TYR A 785 3.92 -10.66 39.35
CA TYR A 785 4.49 -9.78 38.29
C TYR A 785 3.39 -8.95 37.64
N PRO A 786 2.91 -7.87 38.31
CA PRO A 786 1.71 -7.15 37.88
C PRO A 786 1.78 -6.54 36.47
N ASP A 787 2.98 -6.15 36.02
CA ASP A 787 3.15 -5.43 34.74
C ASP A 787 3.17 -6.37 33.53
N LEU A 788 3.86 -7.51 33.64
CA LEU A 788 4.16 -8.37 32.50
C LEU A 788 3.71 -9.83 32.69
N GLY A 789 3.25 -10.20 33.88
CA GLY A 789 2.87 -11.57 34.23
C GLY A 789 4.03 -12.58 34.34
N PHE A 790 5.28 -12.15 34.13
CA PHE A 790 6.46 -13.01 34.13
C PHE A 790 7.70 -12.30 34.69
N ALA A 791 8.62 -13.07 35.27
CA ALA A 791 9.93 -12.59 35.69
C ALA A 791 10.76 -12.22 34.43
N ALA A 792 11.34 -11.03 34.44
CA ALA A 792 12.31 -10.61 33.44
C ALA A 792 13.73 -11.03 33.88
N GLU A 793 14.14 -12.24 33.50
CA GLU A 793 15.41 -12.84 33.93
C GLU A 793 16.43 -12.82 32.77
N GLY A 794 17.72 -12.75 33.11
CA GLY A 794 18.81 -12.88 32.14
C GLY A 794 19.25 -11.59 31.48
N GLU A 795 20.04 -11.72 30.39
CA GLU A 795 20.59 -10.60 29.62
C GLU A 795 19.52 -9.97 28.73
N ARG A 796 19.40 -8.64 28.80
CA ARG A 796 18.49 -7.87 27.95
C ARG A 796 19.23 -7.36 26.72
N LYS A 797 18.75 -7.77 25.55
CA LYS A 797 19.27 -7.32 24.26
C LYS A 797 18.27 -7.55 23.14
N ALA A 798 18.54 -6.97 21.99
CA ALA A 798 17.79 -7.28 20.78
C ALA A 798 18.16 -8.66 20.25
N TYR A 799 17.16 -9.50 19.99
CA TYR A 799 17.32 -10.84 19.42
C TYR A 799 16.77 -10.86 18.00
N PRO A 800 17.56 -11.32 17.00
CA PRO A 800 17.04 -11.55 15.65
C PRO A 800 15.92 -12.58 15.66
N LEU A 801 14.83 -12.32 14.95
CA LEU A 801 13.63 -13.17 14.90
C LEU A 801 13.35 -13.73 13.52
N ALA A 802 13.85 -13.06 12.48
CA ALA A 802 13.75 -13.51 11.11
C ALA A 802 14.98 -13.06 10.30
N VAL A 803 15.41 -13.93 9.39
CA VAL A 803 16.58 -13.68 8.53
C VAL A 803 16.32 -14.11 7.10
N SER A 804 17.04 -13.49 6.15
CA SER A 804 17.09 -13.94 4.76
C SER A 804 18.55 -14.13 4.33
N VAL A 805 18.79 -15.18 3.53
CA VAL A 805 20.10 -15.52 3.01
C VAL A 805 19.97 -15.89 1.53
N GLN A 806 20.82 -15.30 0.68
CA GLN A 806 20.93 -15.64 -0.74
C GLN A 806 22.39 -15.93 -1.08
N GLY A 807 22.63 -17.03 -1.80
CA GLY A 807 23.96 -17.38 -2.27
C GLY A 807 24.20 -18.88 -2.34
N VAL A 808 25.48 -19.29 -2.39
CA VAL A 808 25.87 -20.69 -2.52
C VAL A 808 25.78 -21.40 -1.16
N PHE A 809 24.94 -22.44 -1.05
CA PHE A 809 24.83 -23.30 0.11
C PHE A 809 25.57 -24.64 -0.15
N GLN A 810 26.13 -25.23 0.92
CA GLN A 810 26.67 -26.60 0.89
C GLN A 810 25.59 -27.55 1.38
N SER A 811 25.44 -28.71 0.71
CA SER A 811 24.46 -29.71 1.08
C SER A 811 24.72 -30.27 2.46
N TYR A 812 23.67 -30.42 3.28
CA TYR A 812 23.72 -31.14 4.53
C TYR A 812 24.07 -32.62 4.36
N PHE A 813 23.78 -33.19 3.17
CA PHE A 813 24.04 -34.57 2.83
C PHE A 813 25.32 -34.75 2.02
N LYS A 814 26.21 -33.76 1.92
CA LYS A 814 27.41 -33.76 1.07
C LYS A 814 28.29 -35.01 1.26
N ASP A 815 28.52 -35.42 2.52
CA ASP A 815 29.36 -36.55 2.90
C ASP A 815 28.55 -37.67 3.56
N LYS A 816 27.22 -37.69 3.39
CA LYS A 816 26.30 -38.66 3.97
C LYS A 816 25.70 -39.55 2.88
N THR A 817 25.36 -40.78 3.24
CA THR A 817 24.64 -41.69 2.36
C THR A 817 23.21 -41.14 2.11
N SER A 818 22.76 -41.22 0.86
CA SER A 818 21.40 -40.75 0.53
C SER A 818 20.33 -41.56 1.28
N PRO A 819 19.39 -40.92 2.01
CA PRO A 819 18.33 -41.66 2.69
C PRO A 819 17.37 -42.41 1.76
N LEU A 820 17.46 -42.16 0.47
CA LEU A 820 16.68 -42.87 -0.58
C LEU A 820 17.20 -44.30 -0.83
N LEU A 821 18.41 -44.60 -0.38
CA LEU A 821 19.08 -45.93 -0.50
C LEU A 821 18.77 -46.85 0.68
N GLU A 822 18.16 -46.36 1.76
CA GLU A 822 17.77 -47.22 2.90
C GLU A 822 16.65 -48.15 2.47
N ALA A 823 16.86 -49.47 2.58
CA ALA A 823 15.85 -50.50 2.36
C ALA A 823 14.67 -50.28 3.32
N PRO A 824 13.44 -50.56 2.90
CA PRO A 824 12.28 -50.44 3.80
C PRO A 824 12.51 -51.37 4.99
N THR A 825 12.52 -50.81 6.20
CA THR A 825 12.65 -51.58 7.45
C THR A 825 11.51 -52.61 7.52
N ALA A 826 11.84 -53.87 7.84
CA ALA A 826 11.02 -55.09 7.82
C ALA A 826 9.81 -55.07 8.84
N GLN A 827 9.08 -54.00 8.97
CA GLN A 827 7.87 -53.88 9.79
C GLN A 827 6.54 -53.96 9.00
N ALA A 828 6.61 -54.09 7.65
CA ALA A 828 5.40 -54.19 6.79
C ALA A 828 5.01 -55.61 6.39
N GLU A 829 5.62 -56.68 6.93
CA GLU A 829 5.32 -58.07 6.58
C GLU A 829 4.14 -58.71 7.33
N GLN A 830 3.32 -58.00 8.05
CA GLN A 830 2.17 -58.59 8.76
C GLN A 830 0.78 -58.24 8.25
N SER A 831 0.63 -57.56 7.09
CA SER A 831 -0.66 -57.45 6.42
C SER A 831 -0.59 -58.12 5.06
N GLY A 832 -1.08 -59.35 4.93
CA GLY A 832 -1.08 -60.14 3.72
C GLY A 832 -2.04 -59.65 2.63
N ALA A 833 -1.73 -58.50 2.03
CA ALA A 833 -2.30 -58.05 0.78
C ALA A 833 -1.18 -58.09 -0.26
N ALA A 834 -1.37 -58.89 -1.33
CA ALA A 834 -0.47 -58.97 -2.46
C ALA A 834 -0.30 -57.55 -3.06
N ALA A 835 0.81 -56.91 -2.77
CA ALA A 835 1.20 -55.63 -3.37
C ALA A 835 1.49 -55.89 -4.84
N THR A 836 0.67 -55.43 -5.76
CA THR A 836 1.01 -55.18 -7.14
C THR A 836 2.21 -54.21 -7.12
N ALA A 837 3.37 -54.70 -7.52
CA ALA A 837 4.61 -53.93 -7.59
C ALA A 837 4.39 -52.76 -8.59
N THR A 838 4.15 -51.57 -8.06
CA THR A 838 4.25 -50.31 -8.82
C THR A 838 5.69 -50.17 -9.28
N PRO A 839 6.00 -49.83 -10.53
CA PRO A 839 7.35 -49.64 -11.00
C PRO A 839 8.08 -48.59 -10.12
N GLN A 840 9.10 -48.98 -9.38
CA GLN A 840 9.93 -48.03 -8.68
C GLN A 840 10.65 -47.15 -9.66
N VAL A 841 10.35 -45.87 -9.65
CA VAL A 841 11.12 -44.85 -10.37
C VAL A 841 12.54 -44.88 -9.84
N ILE A 842 13.49 -45.26 -10.68
CA ILE A 842 14.93 -45.26 -10.34
C ILE A 842 15.34 -43.80 -10.20
N ARG A 843 15.73 -43.41 -8.99
CA ARG A 843 16.03 -42.02 -8.62
C ARG A 843 17.55 -41.78 -8.68
N PRO A 844 18.03 -40.57 -9.01
CA PRO A 844 19.45 -40.28 -9.00
C PRO A 844 20.03 -40.52 -7.60
N THR A 845 21.08 -41.33 -7.50
CA THR A 845 21.68 -41.76 -6.26
C THR A 845 22.73 -40.77 -5.72
N SER A 846 23.15 -39.79 -6.50
CA SER A 846 24.10 -38.75 -6.08
C SER A 846 23.42 -37.49 -5.62
N ALA A 847 23.64 -37.11 -4.35
CA ALA A 847 23.18 -35.84 -3.81
C ALA A 847 23.91 -34.66 -4.47
N LEU A 848 23.21 -33.61 -4.86
CA LEU A 848 23.80 -32.33 -5.22
C LEU A 848 24.62 -31.79 -4.03
N GLN A 849 25.85 -31.36 -4.24
CA GLN A 849 26.75 -31.00 -3.14
C GLN A 849 26.68 -29.51 -2.76
N GLN A 850 26.29 -28.66 -3.72
CA GLN A 850 26.16 -27.23 -3.48
C GLN A 850 25.07 -26.61 -4.38
N SER A 851 24.51 -25.50 -3.94
CA SER A 851 23.52 -24.73 -4.69
C SER A 851 24.18 -23.72 -5.65
N PRO A 852 23.45 -23.21 -6.66
CA PRO A 852 23.83 -22.00 -7.36
C PRO A 852 23.74 -20.77 -6.43
N ASP A 853 24.29 -19.64 -6.88
CA ASP A 853 24.28 -18.37 -6.15
C ASP A 853 22.89 -17.69 -6.11
N THR A 854 21.95 -18.18 -6.90
CA THR A 854 20.56 -17.73 -6.96
C THR A 854 19.68 -18.33 -5.87
N ALA A 855 20.16 -19.39 -5.17
CA ALA A 855 19.37 -20.06 -4.12
C ALA A 855 19.06 -19.10 -2.96
N ARG A 856 17.81 -19.17 -2.46
CA ARG A 856 17.29 -18.26 -1.43
C ARG A 856 16.67 -19.03 -0.29
N LEU A 857 16.93 -18.53 0.91
CA LEU A 857 16.41 -19.10 2.15
C LEU A 857 15.94 -17.98 3.08
N VAL A 858 14.68 -18.04 3.50
CA VAL A 858 14.12 -17.17 4.54
C VAL A 858 13.76 -18.03 5.73
N VAL A 859 14.15 -17.59 6.93
CA VAL A 859 13.82 -18.30 8.18
C VAL A 859 13.18 -17.32 9.16
N ILE A 860 11.99 -17.66 9.64
CA ILE A 860 11.21 -16.90 10.64
C ILE A 860 11.09 -17.80 11.87
N GLY A 861 11.48 -17.33 13.03
CA GLY A 861 11.61 -18.10 14.29
C GLY A 861 10.28 -18.49 14.95
N SER A 862 9.17 -18.49 14.24
CA SER A 862 7.85 -18.91 14.71
C SER A 862 7.03 -19.49 13.57
N SER A 863 6.12 -20.41 13.87
CA SER A 863 5.03 -20.83 12.99
C SER A 863 3.68 -20.27 13.46
N GLU A 864 3.58 -19.94 14.74
CA GLU A 864 2.32 -19.64 15.41
C GLU A 864 1.72 -18.30 15.00
N PHE A 865 2.53 -17.39 14.45
CA PHE A 865 2.05 -16.14 13.86
C PHE A 865 1.20 -16.36 12.57
N LEU A 866 1.25 -17.57 11.98
CA LEU A 866 0.42 -18.00 10.84
C LEU A 866 -0.71 -18.95 11.25
N ASN A 867 -0.83 -19.31 12.54
CA ASN A 867 -1.85 -20.21 13.02
C ASN A 867 -3.23 -19.53 13.06
N ASP A 868 -4.20 -20.11 12.37
CA ASP A 868 -5.56 -19.55 12.23
C ASP A 868 -6.22 -19.27 13.58
N ASN A 869 -6.01 -20.14 14.58
CA ASN A 869 -6.58 -19.99 15.92
C ASN A 869 -5.98 -18.77 16.64
N ILE A 870 -4.67 -18.56 16.50
CA ILE A 870 -3.97 -17.40 17.08
C ILE A 870 -4.38 -16.11 16.37
N MET A 871 -4.47 -16.13 15.03
CA MET A 871 -4.95 -14.98 14.29
C MET A 871 -6.38 -14.58 14.67
N GLN A 872 -7.29 -15.56 14.87
CA GLN A 872 -8.65 -15.30 15.35
C GLN A 872 -8.66 -14.76 16.79
N LEU A 873 -7.72 -15.18 17.62
CA LEU A 873 -7.57 -14.68 18.98
C LEU A 873 -7.12 -13.22 18.97
N SER A 874 -6.06 -12.89 18.22
CA SER A 874 -5.55 -11.53 18.03
C SER A 874 -6.61 -10.60 17.44
N SER A 875 -7.42 -11.09 16.48
CA SER A 875 -8.47 -10.29 15.83
C SER A 875 -9.57 -9.79 16.78
N ARG A 876 -9.72 -10.41 17.95
CA ARG A 876 -10.70 -9.97 18.98
C ARG A 876 -10.33 -8.64 19.63
N LEU A 877 -9.03 -8.29 19.66
CA LEU A 877 -8.53 -7.03 20.21
C LEU A 877 -8.11 -6.06 19.12
N ASN A 878 -7.54 -6.58 18.03
CA ASN A 878 -7.05 -5.78 16.92
C ASN A 878 -7.41 -6.48 15.59
N ALA A 879 -8.48 -6.04 14.95
CA ALA A 879 -9.00 -6.65 13.72
C ALA A 879 -7.97 -6.72 12.57
N ASN A 880 -6.95 -5.87 12.57
CA ASN A 880 -5.98 -5.73 11.48
C ASN A 880 -4.59 -6.33 11.81
N GLY A 881 -4.31 -6.67 13.07
CA GLY A 881 -2.98 -7.13 13.49
C GLY A 881 -2.50 -8.36 12.72
N TYR A 882 -3.36 -9.34 12.47
CA TYR A 882 -3.02 -10.58 11.77
C TYR A 882 -2.75 -10.40 10.26
N GLN A 883 -3.24 -9.31 9.64
CA GLN A 883 -3.04 -9.08 8.20
C GLN A 883 -1.56 -8.88 7.87
N ASN A 884 -0.82 -8.18 8.73
CA ASN A 884 0.61 -7.98 8.56
C ASN A 884 1.40 -9.30 8.70
N SER A 885 0.92 -10.23 9.52
CA SER A 885 1.50 -11.57 9.67
C SER A 885 1.37 -12.37 8.37
N LEU A 886 0.18 -12.38 7.76
CA LEU A 886 -0.04 -13.00 6.44
C LEU A 886 0.80 -12.31 5.35
N GLN A 887 0.92 -10.99 5.42
CA GLN A 887 1.70 -10.21 4.47
C GLN A 887 3.20 -10.47 4.58
N LEU A 888 3.75 -10.68 5.78
CA LEU A 888 5.15 -11.09 5.97
C LEU A 888 5.44 -12.41 5.24
N ALA A 889 4.58 -13.41 5.42
CA ALA A 889 4.74 -14.70 4.75
C ALA A 889 4.61 -14.55 3.21
N GLN A 890 3.65 -13.79 2.75
CA GLN A 890 3.47 -13.53 1.32
C GLN A 890 4.66 -12.76 0.72
N ASN A 891 5.15 -11.70 1.38
CA ASN A 891 6.33 -10.95 0.93
C ASN A 891 7.58 -11.85 0.89
N SER A 892 7.70 -12.79 1.84
CA SER A 892 8.80 -13.77 1.85
C SER A 892 8.74 -14.69 0.63
N VAL A 893 7.55 -15.13 0.26
CA VAL A 893 7.30 -15.92 -0.97
C VAL A 893 7.57 -15.07 -2.22
N ASP A 894 7.05 -13.84 -2.30
CA ASP A 894 7.25 -12.92 -3.42
C ASP A 894 8.74 -12.65 -3.67
N TRP A 895 9.51 -12.39 -2.60
CA TRP A 895 10.97 -12.24 -2.69
C TRP A 895 11.65 -13.51 -3.18
N SER A 896 11.15 -14.66 -2.76
CA SER A 896 11.71 -15.98 -3.11
C SER A 896 11.47 -16.35 -4.57
N VAL A 897 10.36 -15.90 -5.20
CA VAL A 897 10.06 -16.11 -6.63
C VAL A 897 10.63 -15.01 -7.54
N GLU A 898 11.35 -14.03 -6.99
CA GLU A 898 11.85 -12.85 -7.71
C GLU A 898 10.74 -11.91 -8.25
N ASP A 899 9.54 -11.95 -7.67
CA ASP A 899 8.44 -11.04 -8.04
C ASP A 899 8.57 -9.68 -7.34
N LEU A 900 9.74 -9.05 -7.55
CA LEU A 900 10.09 -7.77 -6.92
C LEU A 900 9.20 -6.62 -7.41
N ASP A 901 8.61 -6.77 -8.58
CA ASP A 901 7.73 -5.77 -9.18
C ASP A 901 6.44 -5.59 -8.38
N LEU A 902 5.75 -6.70 -8.06
CA LEU A 902 4.55 -6.67 -7.23
C LEU A 902 4.86 -6.28 -5.77
N LEU A 903 6.01 -6.70 -5.23
CA LEU A 903 6.49 -6.25 -3.93
C LEU A 903 6.65 -4.73 -3.88
N GLY A 904 7.27 -4.13 -4.92
CA GLY A 904 7.45 -2.70 -5.04
C GLY A 904 6.12 -1.92 -5.09
N ILE A 905 5.12 -2.47 -5.77
CA ILE A 905 3.77 -1.87 -5.82
C ILE A 905 3.07 -1.99 -4.46
N ARG A 906 3.16 -3.16 -3.81
CA ARG A 906 2.56 -3.37 -2.49
C ARG A 906 3.17 -2.48 -1.42
N ALA A 907 4.48 -2.23 -1.48
CA ALA A 907 5.18 -1.34 -0.56
C ALA A 907 4.70 0.13 -0.67
N ARG A 908 4.15 0.54 -1.81
CA ARG A 908 3.49 1.83 -1.98
C ARG A 908 2.10 1.77 -1.35
N GLY A 909 1.76 2.52 -0.40
CA GLY A 909 0.41 2.60 0.17
C GLY A 909 0.18 1.87 1.48
N THR A 910 1.16 1.09 1.98
CA THR A 910 1.05 0.40 3.27
C THR A 910 1.77 1.12 4.42
N THR A 911 2.54 2.16 4.15
CA THR A 911 3.14 2.95 5.22
C THR A 911 2.09 3.83 5.88
N THR A 912 1.41 3.28 6.88
CA THR A 912 0.67 4.11 7.81
C THR A 912 1.69 4.92 8.60
N HIS A 913 1.65 6.24 8.42
CA HIS A 913 2.45 7.19 9.18
C HIS A 913 1.96 7.22 10.64
N THR A 914 2.28 6.19 11.43
CA THR A 914 1.79 6.07 12.81
C THR A 914 2.52 7.05 13.74
N LEU A 915 1.79 7.58 14.72
CA LEU A 915 2.37 8.33 15.81
C LEU A 915 3.18 7.42 16.72
N LYS A 916 4.25 7.95 17.29
CA LYS A 916 4.97 7.29 18.38
C LYS A 916 3.99 7.01 19.52
N PRO A 917 4.16 5.93 20.30
CA PRO A 917 3.33 5.67 21.46
C PRO A 917 3.40 6.86 22.45
N LEU A 918 2.27 7.47 22.75
CA LEU A 918 2.14 8.63 23.61
C LEU A 918 1.26 8.31 24.79
N THR A 919 1.71 8.65 25.99
CA THR A 919 0.86 8.62 27.18
C THR A 919 -0.22 9.72 27.11
N GLU A 920 -1.29 9.61 27.89
CA GLU A 920 -2.30 10.69 27.96
C GLU A 920 -1.72 12.04 28.38
N SER A 921 -0.74 12.02 29.26
CA SER A 921 -0.03 13.21 29.70
C SER A 921 0.77 13.86 28.57
N ASP A 922 1.42 13.04 27.71
CA ASP A 922 2.16 13.53 26.55
C ASP A 922 1.23 14.16 25.52
N ARG A 923 0.08 13.54 25.24
CA ARG A 923 -0.93 14.08 24.32
C ARG A 923 -1.40 15.47 24.76
N THR A 924 -1.78 15.59 26.05
CA THR A 924 -2.21 16.85 26.65
C THR A 924 -1.09 17.90 26.61
N MET A 925 0.15 17.50 26.89
CA MET A 925 1.31 18.40 26.83
C MET A 925 1.51 18.96 25.42
N TRP A 926 1.50 18.15 24.39
CA TRP A 926 1.68 18.59 22.99
C TRP A 926 0.55 19.48 22.51
N GLU A 927 -0.69 19.16 22.90
CA GLU A 927 -1.85 20.01 22.62
C GLU A 927 -1.68 21.41 23.25
N VAL A 928 -1.37 21.48 24.55
CA VAL A 928 -1.15 22.73 25.29
C VAL A 928 -0.01 23.54 24.68
N ILE A 929 1.11 22.90 24.30
CA ILE A 929 2.24 23.57 23.63
C ILE A 929 1.76 24.32 22.37
N ASN A 930 0.95 23.71 21.52
CA ASN A 930 0.46 24.34 20.29
C ASN A 930 -0.47 25.54 20.60
N TYR A 931 -1.34 25.44 21.59
CA TYR A 931 -2.15 26.58 22.04
C TYR A 931 -1.29 27.70 22.64
N VAL A 932 -0.26 27.38 23.41
CA VAL A 932 0.68 28.37 23.97
C VAL A 932 1.46 29.08 22.86
N VAL A 933 1.95 28.35 21.86
CA VAL A 933 2.65 28.95 20.70
C VAL A 933 1.71 29.89 19.93
N ALA A 934 0.46 29.48 19.70
CA ALA A 934 -0.53 30.35 19.09
C ALA A 934 -0.80 31.63 19.93
N LEU A 935 -0.88 31.49 21.24
CA LEU A 935 -1.06 32.65 22.16
C LEU A 935 0.15 33.59 22.09
N VAL A 936 1.36 33.05 22.09
CA VAL A 936 2.59 33.86 21.95
C VAL A 936 2.62 34.62 20.62
N ALA A 937 2.21 33.97 19.52
CA ALA A 937 2.08 34.63 18.22
C ALA A 937 1.06 35.79 18.27
N LEU A 938 -0.09 35.58 18.91
CA LEU A 938 -1.12 36.62 19.10
C LEU A 938 -0.64 37.78 19.95
N ILE A 939 0.11 37.51 21.04
CA ILE A 939 0.76 38.55 21.85
C ILE A 939 1.74 39.34 20.98
N GLY A 940 2.54 38.66 20.15
CA GLY A 940 3.46 39.33 19.21
C GLY A 940 2.73 40.28 18.25
N ILE A 941 1.63 39.83 17.64
CA ILE A 941 0.77 40.68 16.78
C ILE A 941 0.16 41.83 17.61
N GLY A 942 -0.28 41.58 18.83
CA GLY A 942 -0.84 42.58 19.74
C GLY A 942 0.20 43.65 20.10
N ILE A 943 1.47 43.30 20.32
CA ILE A 943 2.58 44.22 20.53
C ILE A 943 2.82 45.09 19.30
N ILE A 944 2.87 44.47 18.10
CA ILE A 944 2.99 45.18 16.81
C ILE A 944 1.84 46.18 16.64
N TRP A 945 0.62 45.78 16.93
CA TRP A 945 -0.57 46.62 16.89
C TRP A 945 -0.40 47.81 17.85
N ARG A 946 -0.07 47.55 19.12
CA ARG A 946 0.07 48.60 20.16
C ARG A 946 1.24 49.56 19.86
N THR A 947 2.36 49.09 19.35
CA THR A 947 3.48 49.96 18.97
C THR A 947 3.14 50.82 17.77
N ARG A 948 2.43 50.31 16.79
CA ARG A 948 1.95 51.08 15.62
C ARG A 948 0.95 52.14 16.04
N GLN A 949 -0.03 51.81 16.89
CA GLN A 949 -0.99 52.76 17.40
C GLN A 949 -0.34 53.92 18.16
N ARG A 950 0.72 53.65 18.89
CA ARG A 950 1.51 54.68 19.59
C ARG A 950 2.38 55.55 18.68
N SER A 951 2.77 55.03 17.51
CA SER A 951 3.57 55.77 16.52
C SER A 951 2.74 56.66 15.58
N GLU A 952 1.40 56.61 15.67
CA GLU A 952 0.53 57.53 14.98
C GLU A 952 0.58 58.90 15.69
N VAL A 953 1.38 59.81 15.17
CA VAL A 953 1.43 61.20 15.65
C VAL A 953 0.22 61.93 15.05
N PRO A 954 -0.60 62.61 15.88
CA PRO A 954 -1.68 63.45 15.35
C PRO A 954 -1.09 64.52 14.43
N MET A 955 -1.77 64.81 13.29
CA MET A 955 -1.37 65.92 12.44
C MET A 955 -1.38 67.21 13.29
N GLU A 956 -0.24 67.86 13.37
CA GLU A 956 -0.19 69.22 13.96
C GLU A 956 -1.03 70.14 13.07
N LEU A 957 -2.13 70.60 13.62
CA LEU A 957 -2.87 71.67 13.00
C LEU A 957 -1.96 72.91 12.96
N VAL A 958 -1.54 73.28 11.78
CA VAL A 958 -0.84 74.59 11.58
C VAL A 958 -1.83 75.62 12.08
N GLY A 959 -1.43 76.27 13.18
CA GLY A 959 -2.25 77.34 13.77
C GLY A 959 -2.54 78.37 12.69
N ALA A 960 -3.77 78.84 12.66
CA ALA A 960 -4.18 79.88 11.75
C ALA A 960 -3.15 81.02 11.81
N VAL A 961 -2.57 81.40 10.68
CA VAL A 961 -1.70 82.58 10.54
C VAL A 961 -2.55 83.78 10.95
N ALA A 962 -2.18 84.37 12.11
CA ALA A 962 -2.83 85.59 12.58
C ALA A 962 -2.64 86.61 11.48
N ASP A 963 -3.76 87.04 10.88
CA ASP A 963 -3.77 88.20 9.97
C ASP A 963 -3.26 89.42 10.73
N THR A 964 -2.01 89.78 10.49
CA THR A 964 -1.46 91.08 10.87
C THR A 964 -1.66 92.04 9.73
N THR A 965 -2.91 92.48 9.57
CA THR A 965 -3.20 93.73 8.85
C THR A 965 -3.98 94.63 9.80
N ASP A 966 -3.15 95.42 10.59
CA ASP A 966 -3.51 96.78 10.95
C ASP A 966 -2.30 97.57 11.38
N GLN A 967 -2.16 98.70 10.69
CA GLN A 967 -1.40 99.91 10.91
C GLN A 967 -0.29 100.21 9.92
N ALA A 968 -0.59 100.93 8.90
CA ALA A 968 -0.27 102.32 8.55
C ALA A 968 -0.73 102.66 7.18
#